data_60a372b5ae991f5a9969ded7c96defe6
#
_entry.id   60a372b5ae991f5a9969ded7c96defe6
#
_cell.length_a   1.000
_cell.length_b   1.000
_cell.length_c   1.000
_cell.angle_alpha   90.00
_cell.angle_beta   90.00
_cell.angle_gamma   90.00
#
_symmetry.space_group_name_H-M   'P 1'
#
loop_
_entity.id
_entity.type
_entity.pdbx_description
1 polymer ?
#
loop_
_entity_poly.entity_id
_entity_poly.type
_entity_poly.pdbx_seq_one_letter_code
_entity_poly.pdbx_strand_id
1 'polypeptide(L)'
;NGANAGAAAAAGATTPQLDETTRETMRETIIAASPELTQAKQQLDQAQSQLNEQKASTEQTLKTKENELKTSIPQVRWYVQDRQSLGGFSALKSDLDSIQSLGNAFPIVFLLVAVMMSLTAMARMVEEDRSLIGTYVGLGYGRLAVASRYLLFALLACLIGGGLGLIAGFLGIPAFLLVVLQGMYVMPGLRLEYDWLYGSLGIALFVVGVLAATIYACVQEMRQTPASLLRPKAPRAGSRILLERIRPVWNRMGFLSKVTARNIFRFKSRLIMTVGGVAGCTALIVCGLAINDTVADLGIKQYRDIYQYDLMVVSDDSDASAMRTKVASDGRVTSSLDVRIESGDLTVAGSGDGDSGKAGSSGSESIQLVAVPEKHLSDLGEMVTLQPVSSGILGTSGVGKTGSLKLDDDGVIVAQSAASALGVKAGSKVRLTNGDGVQATAKVSAVNRNLIGSDVYVSETYYAKLFDSKDAKNTKNSKSSEDSEALTWNAMLAKLSGSDTSQTDYAESLEEDSSVMKAVSCAHMADSFKFDLMGAVVALIVALAGGLALVVLFTLANTNVSERVREMATLKVLGFFDREVHHYVNREMMILTVMGVILGLPLGRLVGGMLTMALNMPSLYFEVEVKPLSYVIAAVATMAFALLVQLLTNPVLDRIDPVSSLKSVE
;
A
#
# COMPACT_ATOMS: atom_id res chain seq x y z
N ASN A 1 33.70 -20.05 81.18
CA ASN A 1 34.17 -20.75 82.41
C ASN A 1 32.98 -21.44 83.09
N GLY A 2 32.59 -22.58 82.67
CA GLY A 2 31.60 -23.45 83.28
C GLY A 2 32.26 -24.44 84.24
N ALA A 3 32.55 -24.00 85.45
CA ALA A 3 32.88 -24.86 86.55
C ALA A 3 32.73 -24.08 87.87
N ASN A 4 31.51 -23.87 88.32
CA ASN A 4 31.09 -23.62 89.69
C ASN A 4 29.59 -23.29 89.81
N ALA A 5 28.75 -24.07 89.21
CA ALA A 5 27.32 -23.98 89.45
C ALA A 5 26.74 -25.26 90.08
N GLY A 6 27.53 -25.89 90.96
CA GLY A 6 27.15 -27.18 91.56
C GLY A 6 27.19 -27.26 93.11
N ALA A 7 27.27 -26.15 93.82
CA ALA A 7 27.36 -26.21 95.27
C ALA A 7 26.65 -25.07 96.04
N ALA A 8 25.42 -24.74 95.67
CA ALA A 8 24.60 -23.79 96.42
C ALA A 8 23.10 -24.06 96.30
N ALA A 9 22.72 -25.35 96.34
CA ALA A 9 21.30 -25.73 96.36
C ALA A 9 20.91 -26.34 97.75
N ALA A 10 21.38 -25.78 98.83
CA ALA A 10 20.98 -26.18 100.21
C ALA A 10 21.18 -25.06 101.23
N ALA A 11 20.58 -23.91 101.00
CA ALA A 11 20.22 -22.97 102.03
C ALA A 11 19.22 -21.97 101.46
N GLY A 12 18.00 -22.09 101.89
CA GLY A 12 16.94 -21.14 101.54
C GLY A 12 17.20 -19.75 102.10
N ALA A 13 17.97 -18.96 101.37
CA ALA A 13 18.08 -17.54 101.59
C ALA A 13 17.60 -16.82 100.30
N THR A 14 16.43 -16.26 100.39
CA THR A 14 15.92 -15.28 99.42
C THR A 14 16.92 -14.15 99.25
N THR A 15 17.73 -14.18 98.25
CA THR A 15 18.52 -13.02 97.83
C THR A 15 17.55 -11.96 97.33
N PRO A 16 17.53 -10.73 97.84
CA PRO A 16 16.70 -9.66 97.33
C PRO A 16 17.12 -9.42 95.90
N GLN A 17 16.15 -9.49 94.98
CA GLN A 17 16.31 -9.14 93.56
C GLN A 17 16.58 -7.62 93.51
N LEU A 18 17.88 -7.26 93.48
CA LEU A 18 18.33 -5.88 93.29
C LEU A 18 17.80 -5.38 91.97
N ASP A 19 17.03 -4.29 92.02
CA ASP A 19 16.53 -3.59 90.89
C ASP A 19 17.67 -3.21 89.92
N GLU A 20 17.46 -3.29 88.63
CA GLU A 20 18.47 -3.12 87.59
C GLU A 20 19.20 -1.77 87.70
N THR A 21 18.48 -0.72 88.14
CA THR A 21 19.04 0.60 88.47
C THR A 21 20.04 0.54 89.68
N THR A 22 19.76 -0.29 90.66
CA THR A 22 20.65 -0.46 91.83
C THR A 22 21.90 -1.29 91.47
N ARG A 23 21.78 -2.20 90.53
CA ARG A 23 22.93 -2.94 89.96
C ARG A 23 23.83 -2.05 89.12
N GLU A 24 23.24 -1.13 88.31
CA GLU A 24 24.03 -0.19 87.54
C GLU A 24 24.75 0.82 88.41
N THR A 25 24.11 1.37 89.47
CA THR A 25 24.74 2.28 90.42
C THR A 25 25.84 1.61 91.27
N MET A 26 25.65 0.36 91.65
CA MET A 26 26.74 -0.43 92.32
C MET A 26 27.90 -0.72 91.36
N ARG A 27 27.62 -1.05 90.11
CA ARG A 27 28.64 -1.21 89.05
C ARG A 27 29.45 0.07 88.88
N GLU A 28 28.77 1.19 88.75
CA GLU A 28 29.44 2.49 88.57
C GLU A 28 30.28 2.88 89.78
N THR A 29 29.80 2.57 91.01
CA THR A 29 30.53 2.85 92.24
C THR A 29 31.79 1.96 92.37
N ILE A 30 31.70 0.70 91.98
CA ILE A 30 32.85 -0.25 91.98
C ILE A 30 33.85 0.14 90.88
N ILE A 31 33.39 0.57 89.72
CA ILE A 31 34.27 1.03 88.68
C ILE A 31 34.99 2.32 89.07
N ALA A 32 34.31 3.27 89.76
CA ALA A 32 34.90 4.51 90.25
C ALA A 32 35.89 4.32 91.36
N ALA A 33 35.80 3.24 92.18
CA ALA A 33 36.70 2.92 93.29
C ALA A 33 38.02 2.23 92.87
N SER A 34 38.12 1.77 91.60
CA SER A 34 39.32 1.10 91.09
C SER A 34 39.86 1.80 89.87
N PRO A 35 41.03 2.42 89.90
CA PRO A 35 41.58 3.17 88.76
C PRO A 35 41.82 2.28 87.51
N GLU A 36 42.12 1.01 87.71
CA GLU A 36 42.31 0.03 86.61
C GLU A 36 40.99 -0.28 85.89
N LEU A 37 39.87 -0.40 86.62
CA LEU A 37 38.54 -0.63 86.06
C LEU A 37 38.01 0.61 85.33
N THR A 38 38.35 1.79 85.86
CA THR A 38 37.98 3.07 85.18
C THR A 38 38.73 3.24 83.85
N GLN A 39 40.03 2.88 83.82
CA GLN A 39 40.80 2.88 82.56
C GLN A 39 40.29 1.82 81.57
N ALA A 40 39.97 0.62 82.04
CA ALA A 40 39.42 -0.43 81.21
C ALA A 40 38.05 -0.04 80.64
N LYS A 41 37.17 0.64 81.41
CA LYS A 41 35.91 1.14 80.96
C LYS A 41 36.09 2.22 79.89
N GLN A 42 37.02 3.18 80.14
CA GLN A 42 37.32 4.21 79.13
C GLN A 42 37.86 3.61 77.82
N GLN A 43 38.70 2.58 77.89
CA GLN A 43 39.20 1.87 76.71
C GLN A 43 38.06 1.13 75.99
N LEU A 44 37.13 0.53 76.71
CA LEU A 44 35.97 -0.16 76.15
C LEU A 44 35.01 0.82 75.48
N ASP A 45 34.73 1.97 76.17
CA ASP A 45 33.86 3.01 75.60
C ASP A 45 34.46 3.64 74.33
N GLN A 46 35.81 3.85 74.36
CA GLN A 46 36.52 4.32 73.14
C GLN A 46 36.50 3.26 72.04
N ALA A 47 36.73 1.99 72.36
CA ALA A 47 36.63 0.91 71.36
C ALA A 47 35.20 0.74 70.81
N GLN A 48 34.21 0.89 71.72
CA GLN A 48 32.78 0.85 71.33
C GLN A 48 32.42 2.02 70.40
N SER A 49 32.91 3.23 70.74
CA SER A 49 32.70 4.41 69.88
C SER A 49 33.37 4.26 68.49
N GLN A 50 34.61 3.79 68.45
CA GLN A 50 35.33 3.49 67.21
C GLN A 50 34.62 2.42 66.38
N LEU A 51 34.13 1.36 67.05
CA LEU A 51 33.34 0.32 66.35
C LEU A 51 32.05 0.85 65.77
N ASN A 52 31.35 1.72 66.52
CA ASN A 52 30.11 2.35 66.02
C ASN A 52 30.37 3.31 64.88
N GLU A 53 31.46 4.09 64.91
CA GLU A 53 31.88 4.95 63.80
C GLU A 53 32.28 4.14 62.57
N GLN A 54 33.06 3.07 62.73
CA GLN A 54 33.40 2.15 61.65
C GLN A 54 32.15 1.48 61.06
N LYS A 55 31.22 1.06 61.91
CA LYS A 55 29.96 0.47 61.44
C LYS A 55 29.12 1.47 60.63
N ALA A 56 28.98 2.70 61.13
CA ALA A 56 28.27 3.75 60.50
C ALA A 56 28.92 4.12 59.13
N SER A 57 30.25 4.27 59.08
CA SER A 57 30.98 4.55 57.85
C SER A 57 30.90 3.40 56.84
N THR A 58 30.95 2.15 57.32
CA THR A 58 30.82 0.98 56.46
C THR A 58 29.39 0.84 55.90
N GLU A 59 28.37 1.09 56.74
CA GLU A 59 26.97 1.10 56.29
C GLU A 59 26.72 2.21 55.26
N GLN A 60 27.33 3.36 55.44
CA GLN A 60 27.23 4.46 54.50
C GLN A 60 27.93 4.14 53.16
N THR A 61 29.12 3.53 53.25
CA THR A 61 29.87 3.07 52.06
C THR A 61 29.12 1.96 51.32
N LEU A 62 28.50 1.02 52.03
CA LEU A 62 27.67 -0.03 51.46
C LEU A 62 26.43 0.54 50.73
N LYS A 63 25.74 1.51 51.36
CA LYS A 63 24.59 2.19 50.72
C LYS A 63 25.00 2.96 49.47
N THR A 64 26.16 3.64 49.53
CA THR A 64 26.68 4.35 48.36
C THR A 64 27.00 3.38 47.23
N LYS A 65 27.72 2.29 47.53
CA LYS A 65 28.01 1.24 46.53
C LYS A 65 26.77 0.50 46.03
N GLU A 66 25.78 0.26 46.90
CA GLU A 66 24.50 -0.31 46.46
C GLU A 66 23.75 0.60 45.49
N ASN A 67 23.77 1.92 45.74
CA ASN A 67 23.18 2.90 44.84
C ASN A 67 23.98 3.02 43.54
N GLU A 68 25.31 3.02 43.60
CA GLU A 68 26.16 3.00 42.41
C GLU A 68 25.92 1.75 41.55
N LEU A 69 25.82 0.56 42.19
CA LEU A 69 25.48 -0.68 41.50
C LEU A 69 24.06 -0.63 40.89
N LYS A 70 23.09 -0.09 41.64
CA LYS A 70 21.71 0.06 41.12
C LYS A 70 21.62 1.01 39.92
N THR A 71 22.47 2.04 39.87
CA THR A 71 22.56 2.97 38.75
C THR A 71 23.41 2.44 37.59
N SER A 72 24.43 1.60 37.89
CA SER A 72 25.30 1.03 36.85
C SER A 72 24.76 -0.25 36.20
N ILE A 73 23.75 -0.92 36.80
CA ILE A 73 23.06 -2.04 36.14
C ILE A 73 22.03 -1.45 35.20
N PRO A 74 22.24 -1.53 33.88
CA PRO A 74 21.23 -1.08 32.93
C PRO A 74 19.94 -1.86 33.17
N GLN A 75 18.81 -1.15 33.23
CA GLN A 75 17.50 -1.81 33.35
C GLN A 75 17.34 -2.80 32.21
N VAL A 76 17.22 -4.06 32.52
CA VAL A 76 16.99 -5.12 31.54
C VAL A 76 15.61 -4.85 30.93
N ARG A 77 15.59 -4.35 29.71
CA ARG A 77 14.37 -4.20 28.92
C ARG A 77 14.13 -5.52 28.15
N TRP A 78 13.03 -6.14 28.42
CA TRP A 78 12.61 -7.33 27.67
C TRP A 78 11.97 -6.87 26.36
N TYR A 79 12.62 -7.13 25.22
CA TYR A 79 12.06 -6.96 23.90
C TYR A 79 11.45 -8.30 23.48
N VAL A 80 10.13 -8.38 23.51
CA VAL A 80 9.41 -9.53 22.96
C VAL A 80 9.20 -9.24 21.47
N GLN A 81 10.00 -9.87 20.63
CA GLN A 81 9.87 -9.75 19.20
C GLN A 81 8.97 -10.86 18.65
N ASP A 82 7.95 -10.47 17.92
CA ASP A 82 7.11 -11.34 17.10
C ASP A 82 7.79 -11.60 15.73
N ARG A 83 7.28 -12.56 14.96
CA ARG A 83 7.73 -12.78 13.58
C ARG A 83 7.61 -11.54 12.71
N GLN A 84 6.64 -10.69 12.99
CA GLN A 84 6.39 -9.45 12.23
C GLN A 84 7.48 -8.39 12.49
N SER A 85 8.19 -8.45 13.60
CA SER A 85 9.33 -7.58 13.89
C SER A 85 10.62 -7.99 13.17
N LEU A 86 10.64 -9.19 12.57
CA LEU A 86 11.73 -9.62 11.69
C LEU A 86 11.61 -8.96 10.33
N GLY A 87 12.56 -8.08 9.96
CA GLY A 87 12.51 -7.29 8.73
C GLY A 87 12.30 -8.11 7.47
N GLY A 88 12.95 -9.26 7.31
CA GLY A 88 12.75 -10.15 6.16
C GLY A 88 11.36 -10.78 6.09
N PHE A 89 10.76 -11.13 7.24
CA PHE A 89 9.40 -11.68 7.27
C PHE A 89 8.34 -10.60 7.01
N SER A 90 8.49 -9.41 7.58
CA SER A 90 7.57 -8.30 7.35
C SER A 90 7.62 -7.82 5.90
N ALA A 91 8.80 -7.76 5.28
CA ALA A 91 8.96 -7.44 3.85
C ALA A 91 8.26 -8.48 2.95
N LEU A 92 8.53 -9.77 3.15
CA LEU A 92 7.87 -10.84 2.40
C LEU A 92 6.35 -10.81 2.57
N LYS A 93 5.86 -10.58 3.80
CA LYS A 93 4.41 -10.48 4.06
C LYS A 93 3.81 -9.28 3.34
N SER A 94 4.47 -8.13 3.37
CA SER A 94 4.03 -6.91 2.66
C SER A 94 3.95 -7.14 1.14
N ASP A 95 4.95 -7.84 0.55
CA ASP A 95 4.93 -8.19 -0.86
C ASP A 95 3.77 -9.14 -1.20
N LEU A 96 3.52 -10.15 -0.36
CA LEU A 96 2.40 -11.07 -0.55
C LEU A 96 1.04 -10.37 -0.41
N ASP A 97 0.88 -9.49 0.58
CA ASP A 97 -0.35 -8.70 0.77
C ASP A 97 -0.61 -7.77 -0.42
N SER A 98 0.44 -7.26 -1.04
CA SER A 98 0.38 -6.44 -2.27
C SER A 98 -0.08 -7.25 -3.46
N ILE A 99 0.50 -8.44 -3.67
CA ILE A 99 0.09 -9.38 -4.72
C ILE A 99 -1.37 -9.78 -4.51
N GLN A 100 -1.78 -10.05 -3.27
CA GLN A 100 -3.17 -10.40 -2.93
C GLN A 100 -4.14 -9.24 -3.24
N SER A 101 -3.77 -8.00 -2.93
CA SER A 101 -4.60 -6.82 -3.21
C SER A 101 -4.79 -6.61 -4.71
N LEU A 102 -3.72 -6.76 -5.49
CA LEU A 102 -3.76 -6.76 -6.95
C LEU A 102 -4.62 -7.92 -7.48
N GLY A 103 -4.40 -9.13 -6.95
CA GLY A 103 -5.14 -10.34 -7.31
C GLY A 103 -6.65 -10.25 -7.04
N ASN A 104 -7.07 -9.47 -6.07
CA ASN A 104 -8.50 -9.25 -5.77
C ASN A 104 -9.14 -8.20 -6.70
N ALA A 105 -8.41 -7.19 -7.11
CA ALA A 105 -8.98 -6.05 -7.83
C ALA A 105 -9.02 -6.27 -9.37
N PHE A 106 -7.97 -6.85 -9.95
CA PHE A 106 -7.91 -7.07 -11.40
C PHE A 106 -8.99 -7.99 -11.96
N PRO A 107 -9.36 -9.14 -11.32
CA PRO A 107 -10.40 -10.03 -11.82
C PRO A 107 -11.74 -9.34 -12.03
N ILE A 108 -12.08 -8.32 -11.24
CA ILE A 108 -13.34 -7.57 -11.38
C ILE A 108 -13.38 -6.85 -12.74
N VAL A 109 -12.28 -6.20 -13.13
CA VAL A 109 -12.21 -5.48 -14.41
C VAL A 109 -12.19 -6.46 -15.58
N PHE A 110 -11.43 -7.57 -15.48
CA PHE A 110 -11.44 -8.63 -16.49
C PHE A 110 -12.81 -9.26 -16.66
N LEU A 111 -13.52 -9.54 -15.54
CA LEU A 111 -14.88 -10.05 -15.55
C LEU A 111 -15.84 -9.10 -16.27
N LEU A 112 -15.77 -7.81 -15.97
CA LEU A 112 -16.63 -6.81 -16.63
C LEU A 112 -16.43 -6.81 -18.14
N VAL A 113 -15.17 -6.81 -18.61
CA VAL A 113 -14.86 -6.87 -20.04
C VAL A 113 -15.35 -8.19 -20.65
N ALA A 114 -15.12 -9.33 -19.98
CA ALA A 114 -15.56 -10.65 -20.47
C ALA A 114 -17.08 -10.75 -20.57
N VAL A 115 -17.83 -10.23 -19.58
CA VAL A 115 -19.31 -10.21 -19.58
C VAL A 115 -19.83 -9.33 -20.73
N MET A 116 -19.23 -8.14 -20.95
CA MET A 116 -19.60 -7.29 -22.09
C MET A 116 -19.36 -7.97 -23.43
N MET A 117 -18.24 -8.68 -23.58
CA MET A 117 -17.92 -9.44 -24.78
C MET A 117 -18.88 -10.61 -24.99
N SER A 118 -19.18 -11.35 -23.93
CA SER A 118 -20.14 -12.46 -23.97
C SER A 118 -21.54 -11.96 -24.33
N LEU A 119 -21.97 -10.82 -23.78
CA LEU A 119 -23.22 -10.18 -24.14
C LEU A 119 -23.28 -9.85 -25.64
N THR A 120 -22.20 -9.29 -26.19
CA THR A 120 -22.10 -8.96 -27.61
C THR A 120 -22.18 -10.21 -28.49
N ALA A 121 -21.43 -11.27 -28.14
CA ALA A 121 -21.42 -12.53 -28.89
C ALA A 121 -22.78 -13.25 -28.83
N MET A 122 -23.38 -13.32 -27.63
CA MET A 122 -24.67 -13.98 -27.46
C MET A 122 -25.83 -13.20 -28.08
N ALA A 123 -25.84 -11.86 -27.96
CA ALA A 123 -26.86 -11.03 -28.61
C ALA A 123 -26.83 -11.22 -30.13
N ARG A 124 -25.64 -11.31 -30.70
CA ARG A 124 -25.46 -11.59 -32.11
C ARG A 124 -25.96 -12.98 -32.52
N MET A 125 -25.53 -14.04 -31.77
CA MET A 125 -25.94 -15.41 -32.08
C MET A 125 -27.46 -15.56 -32.01
N VAL A 126 -28.11 -14.95 -31.03
CA VAL A 126 -29.58 -14.93 -30.90
C VAL A 126 -30.23 -14.12 -32.04
N GLU A 127 -29.61 -13.03 -32.51
CA GLU A 127 -30.09 -12.23 -33.62
C GLU A 127 -29.95 -12.95 -34.98
N GLU A 128 -28.85 -13.67 -35.20
CA GLU A 128 -28.66 -14.51 -36.40
C GLU A 128 -29.68 -15.64 -36.48
N ASP A 129 -29.95 -16.31 -35.35
CA ASP A 129 -30.91 -17.41 -35.26
C ASP A 129 -32.39 -16.94 -35.11
N ARG A 130 -32.67 -15.66 -35.28
CA ARG A 130 -33.99 -15.06 -35.02
C ARG A 130 -35.15 -15.75 -35.76
N SER A 131 -34.97 -16.11 -37.04
CA SER A 131 -35.97 -16.82 -37.83
C SER A 131 -36.21 -18.23 -37.29
N LEU A 132 -35.16 -18.92 -36.86
CA LEU A 132 -35.22 -20.26 -36.27
C LEU A 132 -35.91 -20.21 -34.91
N ILE A 133 -35.65 -19.20 -34.10
CA ILE A 133 -36.35 -18.94 -32.84
C ILE A 133 -37.83 -18.70 -33.10
N GLY A 134 -38.17 -17.88 -34.10
CA GLY A 134 -39.54 -17.58 -34.53
C GLY A 134 -40.27 -18.85 -34.93
N THR A 135 -39.62 -19.75 -35.66
CA THR A 135 -40.18 -21.05 -36.08
C THR A 135 -40.47 -21.97 -34.87
N TYR A 136 -39.51 -22.10 -33.95
CA TYR A 136 -39.74 -22.95 -32.77
C TYR A 136 -40.84 -22.42 -31.86
N VAL A 137 -40.89 -21.11 -31.63
CA VAL A 137 -41.95 -20.50 -30.81
C VAL A 137 -43.29 -20.58 -31.54
N GLY A 138 -43.30 -20.44 -32.90
CA GLY A 138 -44.51 -20.63 -33.72
C GLY A 138 -45.03 -22.07 -33.70
N LEU A 139 -44.19 -23.07 -33.58
CA LEU A 139 -44.53 -24.49 -33.42
C LEU A 139 -45.01 -24.84 -31.99
N GLY A 140 -45.02 -23.88 -31.06
CA GLY A 140 -45.48 -24.07 -29.68
C GLY A 140 -44.44 -24.44 -28.65
N TYR A 141 -43.15 -24.42 -29.01
CA TYR A 141 -42.08 -24.62 -28.00
C TYR A 141 -42.05 -23.47 -27.00
N GLY A 142 -41.90 -23.78 -25.73
CA GLY A 142 -41.77 -22.78 -24.67
C GLY A 142 -40.53 -21.93 -24.82
N ARG A 143 -40.64 -20.63 -24.54
CA ARG A 143 -39.50 -19.69 -24.62
C ARG A 143 -38.26 -20.14 -23.85
N LEU A 144 -38.45 -20.79 -22.68
CA LEU A 144 -37.35 -21.32 -21.89
C LEU A 144 -36.67 -22.51 -22.58
N ALA A 145 -37.43 -23.37 -23.28
CA ALA A 145 -36.86 -24.49 -24.03
C ALA A 145 -36.02 -24.02 -25.21
N VAL A 146 -36.41 -22.93 -25.86
CA VAL A 146 -35.62 -22.32 -26.93
C VAL A 146 -34.40 -21.62 -26.38
N ALA A 147 -34.52 -20.90 -25.25
CA ALA A 147 -33.40 -20.22 -24.59
C ALA A 147 -32.35 -21.20 -24.03
N SER A 148 -32.78 -22.40 -23.59
CA SER A 148 -31.88 -23.39 -22.99
C SER A 148 -30.72 -23.81 -23.95
N ARG A 149 -30.92 -23.78 -25.25
CA ARG A 149 -29.88 -24.04 -26.24
C ARG A 149 -28.72 -23.04 -26.11
N TYR A 150 -29.04 -21.75 -26.02
CA TYR A 150 -28.06 -20.66 -25.88
C TYR A 150 -27.42 -20.67 -24.50
N LEU A 151 -28.22 -20.95 -23.47
CA LEU A 151 -27.71 -21.07 -22.10
C LEU A 151 -26.76 -22.26 -21.96
N LEU A 152 -27.08 -23.40 -22.57
CA LEU A 152 -26.19 -24.58 -22.56
C LEU A 152 -24.88 -24.30 -23.30
N PHE A 153 -24.96 -23.63 -24.44
CA PHE A 153 -23.77 -23.21 -25.20
C PHE A 153 -22.88 -22.29 -24.36
N ALA A 154 -23.48 -21.24 -23.74
CA ALA A 154 -22.75 -20.32 -22.88
C ALA A 154 -22.13 -21.02 -21.66
N LEU A 155 -22.88 -21.93 -21.03
CA LEU A 155 -22.40 -22.74 -19.89
C LEU A 155 -21.22 -23.60 -20.28
N LEU A 156 -21.32 -24.36 -21.39
CA LEU A 156 -20.23 -25.21 -21.88
C LEU A 156 -18.99 -24.38 -22.23
N ALA A 157 -19.16 -23.25 -22.90
CA ALA A 157 -18.07 -22.34 -23.22
C ALA A 157 -17.37 -21.82 -21.96
N CYS A 158 -18.14 -21.44 -20.95
CA CYS A 158 -17.59 -21.01 -19.64
C CYS A 158 -16.89 -22.12 -18.90
N LEU A 159 -17.43 -23.34 -18.89
CA LEU A 159 -16.79 -24.47 -18.20
C LEU A 159 -15.50 -24.90 -18.89
N ILE A 160 -15.49 -24.97 -20.21
CA ILE A 160 -14.28 -25.33 -20.97
C ILE A 160 -13.23 -24.22 -20.86
N GLY A 161 -13.63 -22.99 -21.16
CA GLY A 161 -12.74 -21.83 -21.11
C GLY A 161 -12.26 -21.52 -19.68
N GLY A 162 -13.18 -21.58 -18.70
CA GLY A 162 -12.84 -21.40 -17.30
C GLY A 162 -11.95 -22.50 -16.75
N GLY A 163 -12.21 -23.76 -17.13
CA GLY A 163 -11.36 -24.91 -16.75
C GLY A 163 -9.95 -24.80 -17.31
N LEU A 164 -9.82 -24.50 -18.62
CA LEU A 164 -8.50 -24.28 -19.25
C LEU A 164 -7.80 -23.07 -18.67
N GLY A 165 -8.54 -21.97 -18.42
CA GLY A 165 -8.00 -20.77 -17.80
C GLY A 165 -7.52 -21.01 -16.36
N LEU A 166 -8.27 -21.82 -15.59
CA LEU A 166 -7.87 -22.19 -14.22
C LEU A 166 -6.59 -23.03 -14.22
N ILE A 167 -6.49 -24.01 -15.11
CA ILE A 167 -5.28 -24.85 -15.25
C ILE A 167 -4.08 -23.97 -15.65
N ALA A 168 -4.24 -23.15 -16.67
CA ALA A 168 -3.18 -22.25 -17.14
C ALA A 168 -2.79 -21.23 -16.06
N GLY A 169 -3.78 -20.68 -15.32
CA GLY A 169 -3.57 -19.75 -14.23
C GLY A 169 -2.84 -20.38 -13.05
N PHE A 170 -3.25 -21.58 -12.62
CA PHE A 170 -2.59 -22.28 -11.50
C PHE A 170 -1.18 -22.77 -11.82
N LEU A 171 -0.90 -23.12 -13.08
CA LEU A 171 0.44 -23.51 -13.50
C LEU A 171 1.32 -22.30 -13.80
N GLY A 172 0.78 -21.28 -14.48
CA GLY A 172 1.57 -20.17 -15.01
C GLY A 172 1.86 -19.08 -13.99
N ILE A 173 0.83 -18.52 -13.35
CA ILE A 173 0.99 -17.34 -12.47
C ILE A 173 1.83 -17.66 -11.23
N PRO A 174 1.55 -18.72 -10.45
CA PRO A 174 2.36 -19.04 -9.29
C PRO A 174 3.80 -19.44 -9.66
N ALA A 175 4.00 -20.16 -10.76
CA ALA A 175 5.34 -20.51 -11.22
C ALA A 175 6.15 -19.26 -11.60
N PHE A 176 5.54 -18.31 -12.29
CA PHE A 176 6.17 -17.03 -12.62
C PHE A 176 6.53 -16.22 -11.36
N LEU A 177 5.58 -16.05 -10.45
CA LEU A 177 5.80 -15.32 -9.18
C LEU A 177 6.86 -16.02 -8.32
N LEU A 178 6.88 -17.35 -8.30
CA LEU A 178 7.87 -18.11 -7.55
C LEU A 178 9.30 -17.83 -8.04
N VAL A 179 9.50 -17.83 -9.37
CA VAL A 179 10.80 -17.51 -9.97
C VAL A 179 11.27 -16.11 -9.56
N VAL A 180 10.37 -15.14 -9.57
CA VAL A 180 10.70 -13.77 -9.17
C VAL A 180 11.01 -13.69 -7.67
N LEU A 181 10.20 -14.30 -6.80
CA LEU A 181 10.40 -14.31 -5.35
C LEU A 181 11.69 -15.05 -4.95
N GLN A 182 12.05 -16.15 -5.63
CA GLN A 182 13.31 -16.85 -5.39
C GLN A 182 14.54 -16.01 -5.75
N GLY A 183 14.41 -15.05 -6.67
CA GLY A 183 15.46 -14.07 -6.96
C GLY A 183 15.68 -13.06 -5.84
N MET A 184 14.67 -12.81 -5.01
CA MET A 184 14.70 -11.81 -3.92
C MET A 184 14.89 -12.42 -2.54
N TYR A 185 14.34 -13.61 -2.30
CA TYR A 185 14.31 -14.26 -1.00
C TYR A 185 14.88 -15.68 -1.06
N VAL A 186 15.70 -16.03 -0.08
CA VAL A 186 16.16 -17.41 0.09
C VAL A 186 15.07 -18.18 0.83
N MET A 187 14.26 -18.94 0.07
CA MET A 187 13.13 -19.71 0.61
C MET A 187 13.36 -21.21 0.36
N PRO A 188 13.68 -22.01 1.39
CA PRO A 188 13.82 -23.45 1.24
C PRO A 188 12.46 -24.16 1.17
N GLY A 189 12.29 -25.07 0.22
CA GLY A 189 11.20 -26.04 0.24
C GLY A 189 9.80 -25.52 -0.05
N LEU A 190 9.66 -24.53 -0.96
CA LEU A 190 8.36 -24.00 -1.37
C LEU A 190 7.50 -25.09 -2.02
N ARG A 191 6.29 -25.25 -1.52
CA ARG A 191 5.24 -26.09 -2.10
C ARG A 191 4.11 -25.20 -2.60
N LEU A 192 3.71 -25.39 -3.85
CA LEU A 192 2.53 -24.74 -4.41
C LEU A 192 1.30 -25.50 -3.91
N GLU A 193 0.47 -24.84 -3.11
CA GLU A 193 -0.83 -25.34 -2.71
C GLU A 193 -1.91 -24.66 -3.59
N TYR A 194 -2.80 -25.49 -4.12
CA TYR A 194 -3.89 -25.01 -4.98
C TYR A 194 -5.17 -24.89 -4.16
N ASP A 195 -5.68 -23.67 -4.04
CA ASP A 195 -6.94 -23.43 -3.39
C ASP A 195 -8.12 -23.63 -4.36
N TRP A 196 -8.71 -24.83 -4.30
CA TRP A 196 -9.85 -25.22 -5.12
C TRP A 196 -11.10 -24.39 -4.82
N LEU A 197 -11.22 -23.83 -3.62
CA LEU A 197 -12.38 -23.02 -3.24
C LEU A 197 -12.39 -21.70 -4.02
N TYR A 198 -11.27 -20.97 -4.02
CA TYR A 198 -11.14 -19.72 -4.77
C TYR A 198 -11.20 -19.95 -6.29
N GLY A 199 -10.60 -21.03 -6.78
CA GLY A 199 -10.70 -21.40 -8.18
C GLY A 199 -12.12 -21.70 -8.63
N SER A 200 -12.88 -22.49 -7.87
CA SER A 200 -14.27 -22.79 -8.18
C SER A 200 -15.18 -21.56 -8.06
N LEU A 201 -14.96 -20.70 -7.05
CA LEU A 201 -15.67 -19.43 -6.88
C LEU A 201 -15.45 -18.50 -8.06
N GLY A 202 -14.22 -18.39 -8.55
CA GLY A 202 -13.87 -17.62 -9.75
C GLY A 202 -14.64 -18.11 -10.99
N ILE A 203 -14.63 -19.42 -11.26
CA ILE A 203 -15.41 -20.00 -12.38
C ILE A 203 -16.92 -19.74 -12.18
N ALA A 204 -17.45 -19.92 -10.99
CA ALA A 204 -18.85 -19.68 -10.70
C ALA A 204 -19.27 -18.24 -10.96
N LEU A 205 -18.43 -17.28 -10.58
CA LEU A 205 -18.65 -15.85 -10.82
C LEU A 205 -18.70 -15.52 -12.33
N PHE A 206 -17.80 -16.09 -13.12
CA PHE A 206 -17.79 -15.96 -14.58
C PHE A 206 -19.04 -16.59 -15.21
N VAL A 207 -19.39 -17.82 -14.79
CA VAL A 207 -20.60 -18.54 -15.26
C VAL A 207 -21.83 -17.69 -15.00
N VAL A 208 -22.00 -17.17 -13.77
CA VAL A 208 -23.15 -16.33 -13.41
C VAL A 208 -23.20 -15.06 -14.26
N GLY A 209 -22.07 -14.37 -14.44
CA GLY A 209 -21.99 -13.16 -15.25
C GLY A 209 -22.36 -13.41 -16.73
N VAL A 210 -21.79 -14.45 -17.33
CA VAL A 210 -22.04 -14.79 -18.75
C VAL A 210 -23.46 -15.35 -18.96
N LEU A 211 -23.98 -16.16 -18.04
CA LEU A 211 -25.37 -16.65 -18.12
C LEU A 211 -26.36 -15.49 -17.95
N ALA A 212 -26.11 -14.55 -17.05
CA ALA A 212 -26.94 -13.36 -16.91
C ALA A 212 -26.97 -12.52 -18.21
N ALA A 213 -25.80 -12.32 -18.84
CA ALA A 213 -25.70 -11.65 -20.13
C ALA A 213 -26.45 -12.41 -21.24
N THR A 214 -26.35 -13.74 -21.26
CA THR A 214 -27.05 -14.59 -22.24
C THR A 214 -28.56 -14.55 -22.03
N ILE A 215 -29.03 -14.62 -20.78
CA ILE A 215 -30.46 -14.50 -20.45
C ILE A 215 -30.98 -13.13 -20.91
N TYR A 216 -30.23 -12.07 -20.63
CA TYR A 216 -30.62 -10.72 -21.07
C TYR A 216 -30.77 -10.65 -22.61
N ALA A 217 -29.79 -11.18 -23.35
CA ALA A 217 -29.85 -11.21 -24.82
C ALA A 217 -31.03 -12.02 -25.34
N CYS A 218 -31.29 -13.22 -24.79
CA CYS A 218 -32.42 -14.06 -25.15
C CYS A 218 -33.77 -13.39 -24.86
N VAL A 219 -33.93 -12.82 -23.65
CA VAL A 219 -35.17 -12.16 -23.24
C VAL A 219 -35.47 -10.96 -24.13
N GLN A 220 -34.47 -10.18 -24.56
CA GLN A 220 -34.66 -9.03 -25.42
C GLN A 220 -35.27 -9.41 -26.79
N GLU A 221 -34.82 -10.48 -27.43
CA GLU A 221 -35.37 -10.94 -28.70
C GLU A 221 -36.67 -11.75 -28.53
N MET A 222 -36.75 -12.62 -27.51
CA MET A 222 -37.94 -13.46 -27.31
C MET A 222 -39.19 -12.73 -26.76
N ARG A 223 -39.07 -11.45 -26.38
CA ARG A 223 -40.22 -10.57 -26.08
C ARG A 223 -41.03 -10.23 -27.31
N GLN A 224 -40.48 -10.39 -28.54
CA GLN A 224 -41.15 -10.13 -29.78
C GLN A 224 -42.14 -11.23 -30.15
N THR A 225 -43.12 -10.92 -30.98
CA THR A 225 -44.11 -11.92 -31.45
C THR A 225 -43.45 -12.85 -32.50
N PRO A 226 -43.87 -14.15 -32.60
CA PRO A 226 -43.30 -15.09 -33.58
C PRO A 226 -43.36 -14.55 -35.02
N ALA A 227 -44.48 -13.92 -35.37
CA ALA A 227 -44.63 -13.31 -36.70
C ALA A 227 -43.63 -12.17 -36.97
N SER A 228 -43.22 -11.42 -35.95
CA SER A 228 -42.22 -10.38 -36.11
C SER A 228 -40.80 -10.94 -36.16
N LEU A 229 -40.57 -12.12 -35.56
CA LEU A 229 -39.29 -12.83 -35.59
C LEU A 229 -39.01 -13.44 -36.98
N LEU A 230 -40.03 -13.91 -37.66
CA LEU A 230 -39.94 -14.47 -39.02
C LEU A 230 -39.73 -13.40 -40.11
N ARG A 231 -40.09 -12.13 -39.82
CA ARG A 231 -39.87 -11.05 -40.77
C ARG A 231 -38.47 -10.46 -40.62
N PRO A 232 -37.78 -10.13 -41.73
CA PRO A 232 -36.53 -9.39 -41.67
C PRO A 232 -36.73 -8.08 -40.90
N LYS A 233 -35.78 -7.69 -40.07
CA LYS A 233 -35.81 -6.39 -39.35
C LYS A 233 -35.94 -5.25 -40.40
N ALA A 234 -37.01 -4.46 -40.29
CA ALA A 234 -37.16 -3.28 -41.14
C ALA A 234 -35.97 -2.33 -40.92
N PRO A 235 -35.41 -1.74 -41.99
CA PRO A 235 -34.33 -0.79 -41.86
C PRO A 235 -34.76 0.37 -40.96
N ARG A 236 -34.02 0.61 -39.88
CA ARG A 236 -34.30 1.75 -39.00
C ARG A 236 -34.17 3.04 -39.78
N ALA A 237 -35.21 3.87 -39.75
CA ALA A 237 -35.18 5.19 -40.38
C ALA A 237 -33.97 6.00 -39.85
N GLY A 238 -33.25 6.66 -40.78
CA GLY A 238 -32.05 7.41 -40.44
C GLY A 238 -32.36 8.58 -39.52
N SER A 239 -31.92 8.54 -38.27
CA SER A 239 -31.95 9.69 -37.37
C SER A 239 -30.76 10.61 -37.67
N ARG A 240 -30.95 11.92 -37.52
CA ARG A 240 -29.82 12.87 -37.58
C ARG A 240 -28.80 12.55 -36.53
N ILE A 241 -27.55 12.43 -36.90
CA ILE A 241 -26.44 12.17 -35.98
C ILE A 241 -25.89 13.48 -35.40
N LEU A 242 -25.30 13.38 -34.21
CA LEU A 242 -24.74 14.52 -33.47
C LEU A 242 -23.65 15.24 -34.28
N LEU A 243 -22.89 14.49 -35.09
CA LEU A 243 -21.84 15.02 -35.98
C LEU A 243 -22.39 15.93 -37.09
N GLU A 244 -23.64 15.73 -37.54
CA GLU A 244 -24.30 16.60 -38.50
C GLU A 244 -24.61 18.00 -37.94
N ARG A 245 -24.69 18.15 -36.60
CA ARG A 245 -24.86 19.45 -35.95
C ARG A 245 -23.59 20.30 -36.01
N ILE A 246 -22.42 19.67 -36.14
CA ILE A 246 -21.13 20.35 -36.23
C ILE A 246 -20.84 20.63 -37.69
N ARG A 247 -21.51 21.66 -38.26
CA ARG A 247 -21.43 22.04 -39.66
C ARG A 247 -20.01 22.16 -40.22
N PRO A 248 -19.00 22.78 -39.55
CA PRO A 248 -17.67 22.93 -40.13
C PRO A 248 -16.94 21.60 -40.34
N VAL A 249 -17.15 20.62 -39.47
CA VAL A 249 -16.56 19.28 -39.61
C VAL A 249 -17.29 18.49 -40.67
N TRP A 250 -18.62 18.50 -40.66
CA TRP A 250 -19.45 17.77 -41.61
C TRP A 250 -19.21 18.19 -43.05
N ASN A 251 -19.09 19.51 -43.34
CA ASN A 251 -18.89 20.01 -44.70
C ASN A 251 -17.52 19.64 -45.28
N ARG A 252 -16.47 19.49 -44.43
CA ARG A 252 -15.13 19.08 -44.87
C ARG A 252 -14.98 17.58 -45.12
N MET A 253 -15.94 16.76 -44.66
CA MET A 253 -15.89 15.30 -44.82
C MET A 253 -16.30 14.90 -46.25
N GLY A 254 -15.52 14.00 -46.87
CA GLY A 254 -15.87 13.36 -48.14
C GLY A 254 -17.11 12.44 -48.02
N PHE A 255 -17.71 12.06 -49.12
CA PHE A 255 -18.92 11.25 -49.19
C PHE A 255 -18.79 9.94 -48.36
N LEU A 256 -17.75 9.15 -48.60
CA LEU A 256 -17.50 7.90 -47.90
C LEU A 256 -17.38 8.11 -46.39
N SER A 257 -16.75 9.20 -45.95
CA SER A 257 -16.62 9.51 -44.52
C SER A 257 -17.97 9.86 -43.88
N LYS A 258 -18.84 10.55 -44.59
CA LYS A 258 -20.21 10.85 -44.14
C LYS A 258 -21.06 9.60 -44.04
N VAL A 259 -20.92 8.68 -44.99
CA VAL A 259 -21.62 7.37 -44.95
C VAL A 259 -21.12 6.53 -43.78
N THR A 260 -19.81 6.42 -43.60
CA THR A 260 -19.21 5.70 -42.45
C THR A 260 -19.68 6.27 -41.11
N ALA A 261 -19.66 7.60 -40.96
CA ALA A 261 -20.13 8.25 -39.74
C ALA A 261 -21.61 7.97 -39.47
N ARG A 262 -22.47 8.08 -40.49
CA ARG A 262 -23.90 7.72 -40.35
C ARG A 262 -24.09 6.26 -39.96
N ASN A 263 -23.33 5.34 -40.53
CA ASN A 263 -23.41 3.92 -40.22
C ASN A 263 -22.98 3.64 -38.78
N ILE A 264 -21.87 4.20 -38.31
CA ILE A 264 -21.37 4.04 -36.94
C ILE A 264 -22.45 4.47 -35.92
N PHE A 265 -23.03 5.66 -36.08
CA PHE A 265 -23.97 6.21 -35.11
C PHE A 265 -25.42 5.71 -35.29
N ARG A 266 -25.74 5.02 -36.39
CA ARG A 266 -27.05 4.41 -36.63
C ARG A 266 -27.32 3.26 -35.67
N PHE A 267 -26.30 2.44 -35.38
CA PHE A 267 -26.38 1.28 -34.52
C PHE A 267 -25.73 1.56 -33.13
N LYS A 268 -26.42 2.35 -32.30
CA LYS A 268 -25.90 2.79 -30.99
C LYS A 268 -25.46 1.64 -30.07
N SER A 269 -26.20 0.53 -30.06
CA SER A 269 -25.84 -0.64 -29.24
C SER A 269 -24.47 -1.20 -29.66
N ARG A 270 -24.26 -1.37 -30.97
CA ARG A 270 -22.98 -1.85 -31.49
C ARG A 270 -21.84 -0.87 -31.23
N LEU A 271 -22.10 0.44 -31.45
CA LEU A 271 -21.13 1.47 -31.13
C LEU A 271 -20.67 1.40 -29.68
N ILE A 272 -21.64 1.36 -28.75
CA ILE A 272 -21.33 1.31 -27.29
C ILE A 272 -20.56 0.03 -26.95
N MET A 273 -20.98 -1.12 -27.49
CA MET A 273 -20.30 -2.40 -27.22
C MET A 273 -18.88 -2.43 -27.77
N THR A 274 -18.67 -1.98 -29.01
CA THR A 274 -17.34 -1.98 -29.64
C THR A 274 -16.42 -0.97 -28.97
N VAL A 275 -16.87 0.27 -28.83
CA VAL A 275 -16.08 1.33 -28.18
C VAL A 275 -15.83 1.00 -26.70
N GLY A 276 -16.82 0.46 -26.00
CA GLY A 276 -16.71 0.02 -24.61
C GLY A 276 -15.70 -1.13 -24.43
N GLY A 277 -15.73 -2.13 -25.32
CA GLY A 277 -14.76 -3.23 -25.32
C GLY A 277 -13.33 -2.74 -25.54
N VAL A 278 -13.11 -1.91 -26.57
CA VAL A 278 -11.78 -1.32 -26.84
C VAL A 278 -11.34 -0.42 -25.69
N ALA A 279 -12.24 0.41 -25.17
CA ALA A 279 -11.94 1.30 -24.04
C ALA A 279 -11.56 0.50 -22.79
N GLY A 280 -12.25 -0.61 -22.51
CA GLY A 280 -11.92 -1.50 -21.40
C GLY A 280 -10.52 -2.10 -21.53
N CYS A 281 -10.16 -2.59 -22.72
CA CYS A 281 -8.82 -3.12 -22.99
C CYS A 281 -7.73 -2.04 -22.87
N THR A 282 -7.95 -0.86 -23.45
CA THR A 282 -7.02 0.28 -23.33
C THR A 282 -6.87 0.69 -21.87
N ALA A 283 -7.99 0.73 -21.13
CA ALA A 283 -7.99 1.09 -19.71
C ALA A 283 -7.17 0.11 -18.87
N LEU A 284 -7.22 -1.20 -19.16
CA LEU A 284 -6.39 -2.20 -18.47
C LEU A 284 -4.90 -2.02 -18.74
N ILE A 285 -4.52 -1.72 -20.00
CA ILE A 285 -3.12 -1.46 -20.36
C ILE A 285 -2.63 -0.19 -19.65
N VAL A 286 -3.43 0.90 -19.67
CA VAL A 286 -3.08 2.14 -18.95
C VAL A 286 -3.00 1.90 -17.46
N CYS A 287 -3.91 1.11 -16.88
CA CYS A 287 -3.89 0.78 -15.46
C CYS A 287 -2.60 0.05 -15.05
N GLY A 288 -2.18 -0.94 -15.84
CA GLY A 288 -0.91 -1.64 -15.60
C GLY A 288 0.29 -0.69 -15.67
N LEU A 289 0.36 0.15 -16.71
CA LEU A 289 1.43 1.14 -16.86
C LEU A 289 1.39 2.22 -15.76
N ALA A 290 0.19 2.63 -15.32
CA ALA A 290 0.02 3.58 -14.22
C ALA A 290 0.60 3.04 -12.90
N ILE A 291 0.38 1.77 -12.59
CA ILE A 291 0.98 1.13 -11.41
C ILE A 291 2.50 1.11 -11.54
N ASN A 292 3.02 0.74 -12.71
CA ASN A 292 4.46 0.74 -12.97
C ASN A 292 5.07 2.14 -12.75
N ASP A 293 4.48 3.18 -13.35
CA ASP A 293 4.98 4.55 -13.24
C ASP A 293 4.93 5.04 -11.78
N THR A 294 3.84 4.73 -11.07
CA THR A 294 3.65 5.10 -9.66
C THR A 294 4.71 4.47 -8.76
N VAL A 295 5.00 3.18 -8.97
CA VAL A 295 5.95 2.44 -8.13
C VAL A 295 7.40 2.78 -8.50
N ALA A 296 7.71 2.91 -9.79
CA ALA A 296 9.07 3.19 -10.26
C ALA A 296 9.61 4.55 -9.78
N ASP A 297 8.74 5.55 -9.62
CA ASP A 297 9.15 6.89 -9.20
C ASP A 297 9.06 7.10 -7.68
N LEU A 298 8.62 6.10 -6.91
CA LEU A 298 8.36 6.25 -5.48
C LEU A 298 9.61 6.64 -4.70
N GLY A 299 10.72 5.94 -4.92
CA GLY A 299 12.01 6.23 -4.28
C GLY A 299 12.55 7.61 -4.64
N ILE A 300 12.51 7.96 -5.92
CA ILE A 300 12.99 9.27 -6.39
C ILE A 300 12.16 10.40 -5.76
N LYS A 301 10.84 10.28 -5.75
CA LYS A 301 9.96 11.30 -5.15
C LYS A 301 10.17 11.45 -3.65
N GLN A 302 10.39 10.34 -2.93
CA GLN A 302 10.62 10.39 -1.50
C GLN A 302 11.98 11.00 -1.17
N TYR A 303 13.04 10.47 -1.75
CA TYR A 303 14.40 10.76 -1.34
C TYR A 303 15.07 11.90 -2.12
N ARG A 304 14.39 12.52 -3.10
CA ARG A 304 14.88 13.71 -3.82
C ARG A 304 13.90 14.88 -3.83
N ASP A 305 12.56 14.62 -3.87
CA ASP A 305 11.57 15.71 -3.94
C ASP A 305 11.04 16.08 -2.55
N ILE A 306 10.82 15.09 -1.67
CA ILE A 306 10.27 15.29 -0.31
C ILE A 306 11.42 15.52 0.67
N TYR A 307 12.38 14.60 0.74
CA TYR A 307 13.58 14.80 1.52
C TYR A 307 14.57 15.64 0.70
N GLN A 308 14.91 16.81 1.21
CA GLN A 308 15.85 17.75 0.59
C GLN A 308 17.23 17.66 1.22
N TYR A 309 17.39 16.85 2.27
CA TYR A 309 18.69 16.50 2.83
C TYR A 309 19.29 15.31 2.07
N ASP A 310 20.61 15.23 2.03
CA ASP A 310 21.33 14.17 1.33
C ASP A 310 21.76 13.03 2.27
N LEU A 311 21.92 13.36 3.57
CA LEU A 311 22.45 12.46 4.58
C LEU A 311 21.65 12.56 5.88
N MET A 312 21.30 11.42 6.44
CA MET A 312 20.78 11.30 7.80
C MET A 312 21.74 10.45 8.62
N VAL A 313 22.20 10.97 9.76
CA VAL A 313 23.08 10.25 10.69
C VAL A 313 22.39 10.15 12.04
N VAL A 314 22.42 8.96 12.63
CA VAL A 314 21.83 8.67 13.94
C VAL A 314 22.90 8.06 14.83
N SER A 315 22.94 8.45 16.11
CA SER A 315 23.84 7.93 17.13
C SER A 315 23.07 7.58 18.42
N ASP A 316 23.75 6.93 19.34
CA ASP A 316 23.25 6.79 20.70
C ASP A 316 23.35 8.14 21.44
N ASP A 317 22.50 8.34 22.46
CA ASP A 317 22.45 9.58 23.23
C ASP A 317 23.82 9.93 23.87
N SER A 318 24.63 8.92 24.24
CA SER A 318 25.99 9.08 24.81
C SER A 318 26.99 9.65 23.81
N ASP A 319 26.89 9.30 22.54
CA ASP A 319 27.86 9.62 21.50
C ASP A 319 27.37 10.74 20.56
N ALA A 320 26.16 11.24 20.80
CA ALA A 320 25.49 12.25 19.98
C ALA A 320 26.32 13.54 19.79
N SER A 321 27.04 13.97 20.82
CA SER A 321 27.91 15.17 20.75
C SER A 321 29.15 14.93 19.89
N ALA A 322 29.73 13.75 19.93
CA ALA A 322 30.90 13.37 19.13
C ALA A 322 30.52 13.27 17.65
N MET A 323 29.40 12.57 17.35
CA MET A 323 28.84 12.44 16.01
C MET A 323 28.58 13.82 15.39
N ARG A 324 27.84 14.71 16.09
CA ARG A 324 27.52 16.06 15.59
C ARG A 324 28.77 16.87 15.28
N THR A 325 29.75 16.86 16.17
CA THR A 325 31.01 17.59 15.97
C THR A 325 31.76 17.08 14.74
N LYS A 326 31.79 15.76 14.55
CA LYS A 326 32.46 15.13 13.41
C LYS A 326 31.77 15.49 12.10
N VAL A 327 30.45 15.32 12.01
CA VAL A 327 29.70 15.60 10.79
C VAL A 327 29.70 17.10 10.46
N ALA A 328 29.49 17.98 11.45
CA ALA A 328 29.48 19.43 11.22
C ALA A 328 30.83 20.00 10.84
N SER A 329 31.94 19.36 11.22
CA SER A 329 33.29 19.81 10.87
C SER A 329 33.75 19.34 9.47
N ASP A 330 33.02 18.46 8.81
CA ASP A 330 33.38 17.94 7.48
C ASP A 330 33.09 18.99 6.38
N GLY A 331 34.06 19.30 5.57
CA GLY A 331 33.94 20.29 4.50
C GLY A 331 32.96 19.94 3.38
N ARG A 332 32.42 18.73 3.35
CA ARG A 332 31.39 18.30 2.41
C ARG A 332 29.98 18.71 2.87
N VAL A 333 29.78 18.99 4.16
CA VAL A 333 28.51 19.42 4.71
C VAL A 333 28.29 20.90 4.43
N THR A 334 27.21 21.23 3.71
CA THR A 334 26.85 22.60 3.36
C THR A 334 25.85 23.21 4.35
N SER A 335 24.92 22.42 4.85
CA SER A 335 23.99 22.80 5.91
C SER A 335 23.57 21.56 6.69
N SER A 336 23.25 21.73 7.98
CA SER A 336 22.83 20.64 8.83
C SER A 336 21.74 21.09 9.81
N LEU A 337 20.89 20.16 10.22
CA LEU A 337 19.83 20.32 11.19
C LEU A 337 19.92 19.20 12.22
N ASP A 338 20.14 19.56 13.48
CA ASP A 338 20.08 18.61 14.59
C ASP A 338 18.62 18.28 14.88
N VAL A 339 18.32 16.98 15.03
CA VAL A 339 16.99 16.47 15.35
C VAL A 339 17.09 15.32 16.35
N ARG A 340 16.02 15.02 17.06
CA ARG A 340 15.89 13.77 17.81
C ARG A 340 15.03 12.80 17.03
N ILE A 341 15.54 11.61 16.79
CA ILE A 341 14.83 10.53 16.09
C ILE A 341 14.67 9.36 17.05
N GLU A 342 13.45 8.91 17.22
CA GLU A 342 13.09 7.73 18.01
C GLU A 342 12.07 6.87 17.27
N SER A 343 12.14 5.56 17.51
CA SER A 343 11.08 4.65 17.09
C SER A 343 9.95 4.69 18.11
N GLY A 344 8.72 4.72 17.62
CA GLY A 344 7.53 4.74 18.47
C GLY A 344 6.33 4.11 17.76
N ASP A 345 5.17 4.15 18.40
CA ASP A 345 3.93 3.62 17.87
C ASP A 345 2.83 4.70 17.84
N LEU A 346 2.04 4.69 16.79
CA LEU A 346 0.88 5.55 16.60
C LEU A 346 -0.40 4.72 16.61
N THR A 347 -1.35 5.06 17.48
CA THR A 347 -2.67 4.42 17.55
C THR A 347 -3.78 5.46 17.59
N VAL A 348 -4.98 5.10 17.15
CA VAL A 348 -6.14 6.01 17.22
C VAL A 348 -6.63 6.12 18.68
N ALA A 349 -6.77 7.34 19.19
CA ALA A 349 -7.27 7.56 20.55
C ALA A 349 -8.75 7.15 20.63
N GLY A 350 -9.05 6.09 21.39
CA GLY A 350 -10.41 5.56 21.56
C GLY A 350 -10.58 4.06 21.22
N SER A 351 -9.59 3.43 20.64
CA SER A 351 -9.54 1.97 20.51
C SER A 351 -9.13 1.38 21.84
N GLY A 352 -10.09 0.93 22.64
CA GLY A 352 -9.83 0.25 23.91
C GLY A 352 -9.17 -1.11 23.68
N ASP A 353 -8.31 -1.50 24.60
CA ASP A 353 -7.51 -2.73 24.67
C ASP A 353 -8.34 -4.04 24.73
N GLY A 354 -9.60 -4.05 24.30
CA GLY A 354 -10.55 -5.11 24.61
C GLY A 354 -11.38 -5.71 23.49
N ASP A 355 -11.24 -5.32 22.22
CA ASP A 355 -12.07 -5.89 21.16
C ASP A 355 -11.26 -6.53 20.01
N SER A 356 -10.75 -7.75 20.27
CA SER A 356 -10.08 -8.62 19.28
C SER A 356 -11.07 -9.35 18.33
N GLY A 357 -12.24 -8.79 18.08
CA GLY A 357 -13.33 -9.49 17.38
C GLY A 357 -13.88 -8.87 16.10
N LYS A 358 -13.36 -7.74 15.59
CA LYS A 358 -13.78 -7.21 14.28
C LYS A 358 -12.56 -6.84 13.43
N ALA A 359 -12.37 -7.57 12.35
CA ALA A 359 -11.45 -7.27 11.27
C ALA A 359 -11.81 -5.92 10.63
N GLY A 360 -11.23 -4.83 11.13
CA GLY A 360 -11.45 -3.46 10.67
C GLY A 360 -10.58 -2.53 11.50
N SER A 361 -9.31 -2.35 11.11
CA SER A 361 -8.36 -1.28 11.49
C SER A 361 -8.32 -0.83 12.95
N SER A 362 -8.06 -1.73 13.90
CA SER A 362 -7.51 -1.39 15.22
C SER A 362 -5.99 -1.63 15.17
N GLY A 363 -5.29 -0.99 14.25
CA GLY A 363 -3.86 -1.16 14.09
C GLY A 363 -3.08 -0.14 14.92
N SER A 364 -1.97 -0.55 15.51
CA SER A 364 -0.86 0.34 15.78
C SER A 364 0.01 0.39 14.52
N GLU A 365 0.45 1.58 14.16
CA GLU A 365 1.44 1.80 13.11
C GLU A 365 2.75 2.17 13.77
N SER A 366 3.82 1.48 13.42
CA SER A 366 5.16 1.84 13.89
C SER A 366 5.60 3.11 13.16
N ILE A 367 6.05 4.09 13.93
CA ILE A 367 6.41 5.42 13.44
C ILE A 367 7.84 5.78 13.79
N GLN A 368 8.38 6.71 13.03
CA GLN A 368 9.60 7.42 13.36
C GLN A 368 9.21 8.81 13.90
N LEU A 369 9.40 9.02 15.19
CA LEU A 369 9.11 10.30 15.84
C LEU A 369 10.33 11.22 15.69
N VAL A 370 10.14 12.36 15.03
CA VAL A 370 11.17 13.35 14.73
C VAL A 370 10.88 14.63 15.51
N ALA A 371 11.63 14.86 16.59
CA ALA A 371 11.53 16.11 17.33
C ALA A 371 12.53 17.13 16.78
N VAL A 372 12.07 18.36 16.60
CA VAL A 372 12.82 19.46 15.98
C VAL A 372 13.03 20.59 17.00
N PRO A 373 14.27 21.12 17.14
CA PRO A 373 14.56 22.23 18.05
C PRO A 373 13.72 23.47 17.72
N GLU A 374 13.23 24.15 18.74
CA GLU A 374 12.41 25.37 18.61
C GLU A 374 13.10 26.45 17.77
N LYS A 375 14.42 26.59 17.91
CA LYS A 375 15.24 27.58 17.20
C LYS A 375 15.35 27.30 15.69
N HIS A 376 15.10 26.07 15.26
CA HIS A 376 15.34 25.57 13.90
C HIS A 376 14.07 25.05 13.21
N LEU A 377 12.88 25.41 13.71
CA LEU A 377 11.60 25.00 13.08
C LEU A 377 11.47 25.51 11.64
N SER A 378 12.03 26.69 11.33
CA SER A 378 12.07 27.21 9.96
C SER A 378 12.98 26.41 9.04
N ASP A 379 14.08 25.88 9.57
CA ASP A 379 15.11 25.20 8.81
C ASP A 379 14.67 23.77 8.42
N LEU A 380 13.70 23.21 9.16
CA LEU A 380 13.07 21.95 8.77
C LEU A 380 12.48 22.01 7.35
N GLY A 381 11.90 23.13 6.95
CA GLY A 381 11.36 23.33 5.59
C GLY A 381 12.42 23.32 4.48
N GLU A 382 13.70 23.52 4.82
CA GLU A 382 14.82 23.39 3.90
C GLU A 382 15.33 21.94 3.78
N MET A 383 15.09 21.13 4.83
CA MET A 383 15.51 19.72 4.87
C MET A 383 14.39 18.77 4.43
N VAL A 384 13.13 19.10 4.70
CA VAL A 384 11.97 18.28 4.35
C VAL A 384 10.87 19.15 3.74
N THR A 385 10.41 18.78 2.56
CA THR A 385 9.32 19.47 1.90
C THR A 385 7.99 19.13 2.57
N LEU A 386 7.54 19.99 3.48
CA LEU A 386 6.26 19.82 4.18
C LEU A 386 5.11 20.36 3.32
N GLN A 387 4.35 19.48 2.68
CA GLN A 387 3.22 19.82 1.81
C GLN A 387 1.94 19.11 2.24
N PRO A 388 0.77 19.80 2.21
CA PRO A 388 -0.50 19.14 2.49
C PRO A 388 -0.86 18.16 1.37
N VAL A 389 -1.49 17.06 1.75
CA VAL A 389 -1.96 16.05 0.79
C VAL A 389 -3.15 16.59 0.00
N SER A 390 -3.06 16.49 -1.32
CA SER A 390 -4.17 16.80 -2.22
C SER A 390 -5.10 15.59 -2.34
N SER A 391 -6.21 15.58 -1.60
CA SER A 391 -7.23 14.53 -1.69
C SER A 391 -8.10 14.70 -2.94
N GLY A 392 -7.75 14.05 -4.04
CA GLY A 392 -8.58 14.00 -5.23
C GLY A 392 -8.63 12.59 -5.82
N ILE A 393 -9.82 11.97 -5.87
CA ILE A 393 -10.07 10.67 -6.53
C ILE A 393 -9.61 10.65 -8.00
N LEU A 394 -9.50 11.81 -8.63
CA LEU A 394 -9.06 11.97 -10.03
C LEU A 394 -7.55 12.20 -10.15
N GLY A 395 -6.77 12.07 -9.05
CA GLY A 395 -5.30 12.19 -9.13
C GLY A 395 -4.87 13.41 -9.95
N THR A 396 -5.58 14.52 -9.85
CA THR A 396 -5.03 15.77 -10.30
C THR A 396 -3.96 16.10 -9.25
N SER A 397 -2.75 15.58 -9.49
CA SER A 397 -1.53 16.23 -9.05
C SER A 397 -1.48 17.60 -9.70
N GLY A 398 -2.52 18.39 -9.42
CA GLY A 398 -2.38 19.81 -9.50
C GLY A 398 -1.52 20.10 -8.27
N VAL A 399 -0.38 20.69 -8.47
CA VAL A 399 0.25 21.63 -7.56
C VAL A 399 -0.87 22.59 -7.09
N GLY A 400 -1.75 22.05 -6.25
CA GLY A 400 -2.98 22.68 -5.78
C GLY A 400 -2.72 23.22 -4.41
N LYS A 401 -2.41 24.50 -4.36
CA LYS A 401 -2.05 25.32 -3.22
C LYS A 401 -0.68 24.98 -2.64
N THR A 402 0.30 25.65 -3.16
CA THR A 402 1.60 25.95 -2.58
C THR A 402 1.42 26.53 -1.17
N GLY A 403 1.17 25.66 -0.20
CA GLY A 403 1.17 25.99 1.21
C GLY A 403 2.19 25.08 1.86
N SER A 404 3.34 25.59 2.21
CA SER A 404 4.27 24.91 3.12
C SER A 404 3.53 24.76 4.45
N LEU A 405 3.40 23.51 4.92
CA LEU A 405 2.95 23.25 6.28
C LEU A 405 4.02 23.76 7.23
N LYS A 406 3.58 24.41 8.31
CA LYS A 406 4.47 24.84 9.39
C LYS A 406 4.25 23.92 10.58
N LEU A 407 5.33 23.53 11.22
CA LEU A 407 5.29 22.81 12.47
C LEU A 407 5.01 23.81 13.58
N ASP A 408 3.87 23.65 14.27
CA ASP A 408 3.41 24.49 15.35
C ASP A 408 3.41 23.72 16.69
N ASP A 409 3.38 24.46 17.82
CA ASP A 409 3.37 23.89 19.18
C ASP A 409 2.02 23.33 19.64
N ASP A 410 1.02 23.28 18.75
CA ASP A 410 -0.35 22.84 19.06
C ASP A 410 -0.67 21.43 18.57
N GLY A 411 0.28 20.72 17.95
CA GLY A 411 0.04 19.39 17.43
C GLY A 411 1.24 18.75 16.73
N VAL A 412 1.00 17.58 16.17
CA VAL A 412 1.99 16.81 15.39
C VAL A 412 1.61 16.80 13.91
N ILE A 413 2.62 16.77 13.04
CA ILE A 413 2.44 16.54 11.61
C ILE A 413 2.71 15.05 11.35
N VAL A 414 1.70 14.34 10.84
CA VAL A 414 1.76 12.89 10.60
C VAL A 414 1.99 12.63 9.11
N ALA A 415 2.84 11.68 8.77
CA ALA A 415 3.03 11.23 7.40
C ALA A 415 1.74 10.65 6.80
N GLN A 416 1.52 10.86 5.49
CA GLN A 416 0.35 10.36 4.77
C GLN A 416 0.22 8.83 4.82
N SER A 417 1.34 8.10 4.81
CA SER A 417 1.38 6.64 4.95
C SER A 417 0.71 6.19 6.25
N ALA A 418 1.16 6.71 7.41
CA ALA A 418 0.58 6.40 8.73
C ALA A 418 -0.86 6.92 8.86
N ALA A 419 -1.13 8.13 8.35
CA ALA A 419 -2.47 8.70 8.38
C ALA A 419 -3.47 7.86 7.58
N SER A 420 -3.06 7.31 6.42
CA SER A 420 -3.90 6.44 5.57
C SER A 420 -4.12 5.07 6.21
N ALA A 421 -3.08 4.46 6.78
CA ALA A 421 -3.16 3.16 7.44
C ALA A 421 -4.14 3.17 8.62
N LEU A 422 -4.14 4.26 9.40
CA LEU A 422 -4.99 4.41 10.60
C LEU A 422 -6.30 5.16 10.34
N GLY A 423 -6.53 5.68 9.14
CA GLY A 423 -7.71 6.50 8.83
C GLY A 423 -7.74 7.87 9.54
N VAL A 424 -6.58 8.38 9.94
CA VAL A 424 -6.40 9.63 10.69
C VAL A 424 -6.43 10.84 9.74
N LYS A 425 -6.99 11.95 10.20
CA LYS A 425 -7.06 13.23 9.48
C LYS A 425 -6.58 14.38 10.35
N ALA A 426 -6.28 15.51 9.75
CA ALA A 426 -6.02 16.73 10.49
C ALA A 426 -7.18 17.03 11.48
N GLY A 427 -6.84 17.35 12.74
CA GLY A 427 -7.78 17.52 13.84
C GLY A 427 -8.09 16.25 14.66
N SER A 428 -7.68 15.07 14.20
CA SER A 428 -7.85 13.81 14.93
C SER A 428 -6.97 13.79 16.19
N LYS A 429 -7.41 13.03 17.20
CA LYS A 429 -6.60 12.72 18.38
C LYS A 429 -5.99 11.33 18.21
N VAL A 430 -4.69 11.23 18.43
CA VAL A 430 -3.91 10.00 18.33
C VAL A 430 -3.16 9.74 19.62
N ARG A 431 -2.89 8.49 19.91
CA ARG A 431 -2.00 8.10 21.02
C ARG A 431 -0.64 7.79 20.43
N LEU A 432 0.36 8.53 20.90
CA LEU A 432 1.77 8.35 20.55
C LEU A 432 2.45 7.60 21.69
N THR A 433 3.27 6.63 21.34
CA THR A 433 4.20 5.97 22.26
C THR A 433 5.62 6.35 21.82
N ASN A 434 6.44 6.89 22.70
CA ASN A 434 7.83 7.24 22.38
C ASN A 434 8.77 6.03 22.51
N GLY A 435 10.06 6.22 22.20
CA GLY A 435 11.09 5.18 22.32
C GLY A 435 11.24 4.58 23.73
N ASP A 436 10.84 5.31 24.75
CA ASP A 436 10.83 4.86 26.16
C ASP A 436 9.56 4.11 26.56
N GLY A 437 8.60 3.96 25.64
CA GLY A 437 7.32 3.31 25.91
C GLY A 437 6.33 4.20 26.67
N VAL A 438 6.61 5.49 26.80
CA VAL A 438 5.68 6.45 27.41
C VAL A 438 4.59 6.82 26.43
N GLN A 439 3.34 6.73 26.86
CA GLN A 439 2.17 7.03 26.03
C GLN A 439 1.62 8.42 26.32
N ALA A 440 1.35 9.16 25.26
CA ALA A 440 0.72 10.46 25.34
C ALA A 440 -0.36 10.62 24.26
N THR A 441 -1.35 11.48 24.51
CA THR A 441 -2.37 11.81 23.52
C THR A 441 -2.01 13.09 22.81
N ALA A 442 -1.79 13.03 21.51
CA ALA A 442 -1.45 14.15 20.66
C ALA A 442 -2.61 14.53 19.73
N LYS A 443 -2.66 15.78 19.31
CA LYS A 443 -3.55 16.28 18.27
C LYS A 443 -2.79 16.32 16.94
N VAL A 444 -3.37 15.78 15.88
CA VAL A 444 -2.82 15.90 14.53
C VAL A 444 -3.12 17.30 13.99
N SER A 445 -2.10 18.13 13.80
CA SER A 445 -2.24 19.47 13.22
C SER A 445 -2.41 19.39 11.71
N ALA A 446 -1.62 18.56 11.05
CA ALA A 446 -1.66 18.37 9.60
C ALA A 446 -1.19 16.97 9.21
N VAL A 447 -1.49 16.60 7.97
CA VAL A 447 -0.95 15.39 7.32
C VAL A 447 -0.01 15.83 6.22
N ASN A 448 1.26 15.39 6.30
CA ASN A 448 2.29 15.69 5.31
C ASN A 448 2.29 14.65 4.19
N ARG A 449 2.53 15.12 2.96
CA ARG A 449 2.80 14.27 1.81
C ARG A 449 4.15 13.56 2.02
N ASN A 450 4.08 12.34 2.50
CA ASN A 450 5.21 11.41 2.65
C ASN A 450 4.83 10.08 2.04
N LEU A 451 5.64 9.55 1.12
CA LEU A 451 5.31 8.36 0.33
C LEU A 451 5.89 7.09 0.95
N ILE A 452 7.07 7.21 1.56
CA ILE A 452 7.80 6.11 2.21
C ILE A 452 8.11 6.49 3.65
N GLY A 453 7.88 5.58 4.58
CA GLY A 453 8.08 5.80 6.00
C GLY A 453 6.84 6.38 6.69
N SER A 454 6.81 6.27 8.00
CA SER A 454 5.71 6.73 8.85
C SER A 454 6.22 7.80 9.82
N ASP A 455 6.78 8.89 9.28
CA ASP A 455 7.35 9.96 10.09
C ASP A 455 6.28 10.79 10.79
N VAL A 456 6.55 11.15 12.03
CA VAL A 456 5.75 12.08 12.82
C VAL A 456 6.65 13.20 13.30
N TYR A 457 6.40 14.42 12.82
CA TYR A 457 7.18 15.61 13.20
C TYR A 457 6.53 16.32 14.37
N VAL A 458 7.33 16.69 15.35
CA VAL A 458 6.91 17.36 16.59
C VAL A 458 7.92 18.45 16.95
N SER A 459 7.45 19.61 17.49
CA SER A 459 8.35 20.61 18.05
C SER A 459 8.90 20.16 19.41
N GLU A 460 10.08 20.63 19.79
CA GLU A 460 10.68 20.41 21.10
C GLU A 460 9.71 20.74 22.24
N THR A 461 9.09 21.91 22.15
CA THR A 461 8.14 22.38 23.14
C THR A 461 6.90 21.47 23.28
N TYR A 462 6.36 21.00 22.15
CA TYR A 462 5.19 20.11 22.16
C TYR A 462 5.57 18.70 22.61
N TYR A 463 6.77 18.21 22.23
CA TYR A 463 7.30 16.94 22.71
C TYR A 463 7.43 16.93 24.22
N ALA A 464 8.03 17.96 24.83
CA ALA A 464 8.12 18.11 26.27
C ALA A 464 6.73 18.17 26.95
N LYS A 465 5.79 18.88 26.37
CA LYS A 465 4.38 18.89 26.87
C LYS A 465 3.73 17.51 26.85
N LEU A 466 4.03 16.69 25.85
CA LEU A 466 3.44 15.35 25.70
C LEU A 466 4.04 14.35 26.71
N PHE A 467 5.37 14.32 26.84
CA PHE A 467 6.05 13.25 27.54
C PHE A 467 6.59 13.65 28.95
N ASP A 468 6.81 14.97 29.22
CA ASP A 468 7.27 15.47 30.52
C ASP A 468 6.13 15.91 31.45
N SER A 469 4.88 15.96 30.97
CA SER A 469 3.76 16.40 31.81
C SER A 469 3.47 15.43 32.95
N LYS A 470 3.12 15.98 34.13
CA LYS A 470 2.87 15.22 35.38
C LYS A 470 1.72 14.19 35.27
N ASP A 471 0.90 14.27 34.23
CA ASP A 471 -0.20 13.34 33.95
C ASP A 471 0.26 12.03 33.26
N ALA A 472 1.48 12.00 32.70
CA ALA A 472 2.13 10.77 32.20
C ALA A 472 2.57 9.82 33.34
N LYS A 473 2.48 10.26 34.61
CA LYS A 473 2.95 9.56 35.82
C LYS A 473 2.07 8.39 36.30
N ASN A 474 1.15 7.91 35.52
CA ASN A 474 0.35 6.71 35.90
C ASN A 474 1.05 5.37 35.64
N THR A 475 2.28 5.39 35.18
CA THR A 475 3.14 4.19 35.14
C THR A 475 4.02 4.19 36.40
N LYS A 476 3.80 3.26 37.28
CA LYS A 476 4.28 3.13 38.67
C LYS A 476 5.81 3.10 38.90
N ASN A 477 6.68 3.56 38.02
CA ASN A 477 8.13 3.41 38.16
C ASN A 477 9.02 4.58 37.69
N SER A 478 8.52 5.78 37.42
CA SER A 478 9.44 6.89 37.14
C SER A 478 9.66 7.72 38.43
N LYS A 479 10.84 7.61 38.99
CA LYS A 479 11.34 8.54 39.99
C LYS A 479 11.53 9.91 39.35
N SER A 480 10.86 10.91 39.91
CA SER A 480 11.09 12.32 39.63
C SER A 480 12.53 12.71 39.96
N SER A 481 13.39 12.91 38.97
CA SER A 481 14.52 13.82 39.07
C SER A 481 14.02 15.23 38.72
N GLU A 482 14.27 16.20 39.59
CA GLU A 482 13.92 17.62 39.46
C GLU A 482 14.80 18.38 38.45
N ASP A 483 15.66 17.71 37.72
CA ASP A 483 16.41 18.26 36.60
C ASP A 483 15.68 17.88 35.29
N SER A 484 15.06 18.83 34.63
CA SER A 484 14.69 18.73 33.21
C SER A 484 15.98 18.53 32.43
N GLU A 485 16.40 17.30 32.19
CA GLU A 485 17.49 17.04 31.24
C GLU A 485 17.05 17.57 29.88
N ALA A 486 17.80 18.53 29.35
CA ALA A 486 17.59 19.06 28.01
C ALA A 486 17.56 17.90 27.01
N LEU A 487 16.60 17.92 26.09
CA LEU A 487 16.43 16.86 25.09
C LEU A 487 17.76 16.62 24.34
N THR A 488 18.25 15.40 24.32
CA THR A 488 19.48 15.07 23.59
C THR A 488 19.15 14.93 22.10
N TRP A 489 19.89 15.63 21.26
CA TRP A 489 19.77 15.57 19.80
C TRP A 489 20.66 14.43 19.28
N ASN A 490 20.08 13.26 19.04
CA ASN A 490 20.80 12.04 18.67
C ASN A 490 20.91 11.81 17.17
N ALA A 491 20.39 12.72 16.35
CA ALA A 491 20.45 12.61 14.91
C ALA A 491 20.72 13.96 14.23
N MET A 492 21.23 13.90 13.02
CA MET A 492 21.50 15.07 12.18
C MET A 492 21.05 14.80 10.74
N LEU A 493 20.30 15.74 10.19
CA LEU A 493 19.99 15.83 8.76
C LEU A 493 20.97 16.79 8.10
N ALA A 494 21.63 16.40 7.03
CA ALA A 494 22.65 17.23 6.40
C ALA A 494 22.51 17.27 4.89
N LYS A 495 22.81 18.43 4.30
CA LYS A 495 23.01 18.59 2.86
C LYS A 495 24.49 18.47 2.55
N LEU A 496 24.81 17.69 1.53
CA LEU A 496 26.18 17.41 1.12
C LEU A 496 26.50 18.04 -0.23
N SER A 497 27.75 18.47 -0.38
CA SER A 497 28.32 18.82 -1.69
C SER A 497 28.89 17.57 -2.35
N GLY A 498 28.79 17.47 -3.68
CA GLY A 498 29.38 16.37 -4.45
C GLY A 498 28.38 15.52 -5.22
N SER A 499 28.88 14.45 -5.85
CA SER A 499 28.05 13.50 -6.60
C SER A 499 27.37 12.47 -5.68
N ASP A 500 26.30 11.86 -6.15
CA ASP A 500 25.55 10.80 -5.44
C ASP A 500 26.45 9.67 -4.93
N THR A 501 27.43 9.24 -5.74
CA THR A 501 28.41 8.22 -5.35
C THR A 501 29.28 8.70 -4.17
N SER A 502 29.76 9.96 -4.22
CA SER A 502 30.56 10.54 -3.14
C SER A 502 29.76 10.69 -1.84
N GLN A 503 28.46 10.97 -1.93
CA GLN A 503 27.57 11.06 -0.78
C GLN A 503 27.33 9.68 -0.16
N THR A 504 27.20 8.64 -0.98
CA THR A 504 27.04 7.24 -0.54
C THR A 504 28.32 6.76 0.14
N ASP A 505 29.49 6.95 -0.50
CA ASP A 505 30.79 6.56 0.07
C ASP A 505 31.04 7.27 1.43
N TYR A 506 30.57 8.52 1.55
CA TYR A 506 30.67 9.24 2.82
C TYR A 506 29.78 8.65 3.89
N ALA A 507 28.53 8.31 3.57
CA ALA A 507 27.64 7.67 4.52
C ALA A 507 28.21 6.32 5.00
N GLU A 508 28.73 5.49 4.10
CA GLU A 508 29.40 4.24 4.43
C GLU A 508 30.61 4.44 5.34
N SER A 509 31.44 5.46 5.05
CA SER A 509 32.60 5.80 5.89
C SER A 509 32.23 6.26 7.30
N LEU A 510 31.05 6.84 7.48
CA LEU A 510 30.53 7.23 8.79
C LEU A 510 30.05 6.03 9.61
N GLU A 511 29.51 4.99 8.96
CA GLU A 511 29.08 3.76 9.65
C GLU A 511 30.25 2.95 10.24
N GLU A 512 31.49 3.17 9.75
CA GLU A 512 32.69 2.57 10.35
C GLU A 512 33.11 3.23 11.69
N ASP A 513 32.53 4.39 12.03
CA ASP A 513 32.83 5.11 13.25
C ASP A 513 31.97 4.62 14.42
N SER A 514 32.60 4.34 15.54
CA SER A 514 31.93 3.86 16.76
C SER A 514 30.91 4.85 17.36
N SER A 515 31.02 6.13 17.04
CA SER A 515 30.08 7.17 17.49
C SER A 515 28.83 7.27 16.63
N VAL A 516 28.77 6.55 15.50
CA VAL A 516 27.65 6.54 14.57
C VAL A 516 26.94 5.19 14.61
N MET A 517 25.68 5.20 14.96
CA MET A 517 24.84 3.99 14.96
C MET A 517 24.39 3.64 13.53
N LYS A 518 24.02 4.66 12.74
CA LYS A 518 23.60 4.51 11.36
C LYS A 518 23.76 5.80 10.57
N ALA A 519 24.23 5.69 9.33
CA ALA A 519 24.28 6.79 8.38
C ALA A 519 23.58 6.37 7.07
N VAL A 520 22.63 7.17 6.62
CA VAL A 520 21.80 6.85 5.45
C VAL A 520 21.93 7.94 4.41
N SER A 521 22.43 7.59 3.22
CA SER A 521 22.43 8.48 2.05
C SER A 521 21.10 8.41 1.32
N CYS A 522 20.45 9.56 1.10
CA CYS A 522 19.23 9.64 0.31
C CYS A 522 19.44 9.22 -1.15
N ALA A 523 20.63 9.46 -1.71
CA ALA A 523 20.98 9.01 -3.06
C ALA A 523 20.97 7.48 -3.15
N HIS A 524 21.60 6.80 -2.19
CA HIS A 524 21.61 5.34 -2.12
C HIS A 524 20.18 4.77 -1.93
N MET A 525 19.39 5.37 -1.06
CA MET A 525 18.00 4.94 -0.81
C MET A 525 17.12 5.12 -2.05
N ALA A 526 17.25 6.24 -2.79
CA ALA A 526 16.51 6.46 -4.02
C ALA A 526 16.78 5.38 -5.07
N ASP A 527 18.02 4.94 -5.19
CA ASP A 527 18.44 3.91 -6.14
C ASP A 527 18.11 2.48 -5.65
N SER A 528 18.19 2.25 -4.34
CA SER A 528 17.89 0.94 -3.73
C SER A 528 16.39 0.64 -3.67
N PHE A 529 15.55 1.67 -3.69
CA PHE A 529 14.09 1.52 -3.64
C PHE A 529 13.52 1.16 -5.01
N LYS A 530 13.98 0.03 -5.59
CA LYS A 530 13.48 -0.53 -6.84
C LYS A 530 12.65 -1.78 -6.52
N PHE A 531 11.36 -1.70 -6.79
CA PHE A 531 10.46 -2.84 -6.63
C PHE A 531 10.52 -3.75 -7.87
N ASP A 532 11.57 -4.56 -7.99
CA ASP A 532 11.74 -5.49 -9.13
C ASP A 532 10.57 -6.48 -9.24
N LEU A 533 10.05 -6.95 -8.10
CA LEU A 533 8.86 -7.80 -8.05
C LEU A 533 7.63 -7.11 -8.64
N MET A 534 7.41 -5.84 -8.32
CA MET A 534 6.25 -5.10 -8.84
C MET A 534 6.35 -4.90 -10.34
N GLY A 535 7.55 -4.64 -10.88
CA GLY A 535 7.78 -4.56 -12.32
C GLY A 535 7.41 -5.85 -13.04
N ALA A 536 7.76 -7.01 -12.48
CA ALA A 536 7.39 -8.32 -13.02
C ALA A 536 5.87 -8.56 -12.98
N VAL A 537 5.20 -8.25 -11.87
CA VAL A 537 3.73 -8.36 -11.74
C VAL A 537 3.02 -7.45 -12.74
N VAL A 538 3.48 -6.21 -12.89
CA VAL A 538 2.93 -5.26 -13.88
C VAL A 538 3.12 -5.76 -15.30
N ALA A 539 4.31 -6.29 -15.65
CA ALA A 539 4.56 -6.87 -16.96
C ALA A 539 3.59 -8.03 -17.28
N LEU A 540 3.33 -8.89 -16.29
CA LEU A 540 2.33 -9.97 -16.40
C LEU A 540 0.92 -9.40 -16.64
N ILE A 541 0.51 -8.38 -15.88
CA ILE A 541 -0.80 -7.74 -16.02
C ILE A 541 -0.95 -7.11 -17.41
N VAL A 542 0.05 -6.39 -17.88
CA VAL A 542 0.07 -5.77 -19.22
C VAL A 542 0.00 -6.82 -20.31
N ALA A 543 0.72 -7.95 -20.16
CA ALA A 543 0.67 -9.06 -21.11
C ALA A 543 -0.72 -9.70 -21.16
N LEU A 544 -1.36 -9.94 -20.01
CA LEU A 544 -2.73 -10.48 -19.92
C LEU A 544 -3.75 -9.51 -20.51
N ALA A 545 -3.63 -8.21 -20.21
CA ALA A 545 -4.48 -7.16 -20.76
C ALA A 545 -4.32 -7.05 -22.28
N GLY A 546 -3.09 -7.15 -22.79
CA GLY A 546 -2.80 -7.17 -24.23
C GLY A 546 -3.38 -8.40 -24.91
N GLY A 547 -3.27 -9.58 -24.31
CA GLY A 547 -3.89 -10.81 -24.80
C GLY A 547 -5.41 -10.70 -24.86
N LEU A 548 -6.04 -10.18 -23.80
CA LEU A 548 -7.48 -9.91 -23.78
C LEU A 548 -7.87 -8.90 -24.87
N ALA A 549 -7.11 -7.81 -25.03
CA ALA A 549 -7.36 -6.81 -26.06
C ALA A 549 -7.36 -7.41 -27.47
N LEU A 550 -6.42 -8.29 -27.75
CA LEU A 550 -6.31 -8.98 -29.04
C LEU A 550 -7.55 -9.86 -29.31
N VAL A 551 -7.98 -10.66 -28.31
CA VAL A 551 -9.18 -11.52 -28.43
C VAL A 551 -10.45 -10.68 -28.60
N VAL A 552 -10.58 -9.60 -27.82
CA VAL A 552 -11.73 -8.67 -27.90
C VAL A 552 -11.80 -8.02 -29.28
N LEU A 553 -10.70 -7.45 -29.76
CA LEU A 553 -10.63 -6.80 -31.06
C LEU A 553 -10.89 -7.79 -32.20
N PHE A 554 -10.35 -9.02 -32.12
CA PHE A 554 -10.61 -10.07 -33.09
C PHE A 554 -12.10 -10.44 -33.15
N THR A 555 -12.73 -10.65 -31.99
CA THR A 555 -14.15 -10.97 -31.91
C THR A 555 -15.01 -9.84 -32.48
N LEU A 556 -14.69 -8.59 -32.15
CA LEU A 556 -15.40 -7.41 -32.68
C LEU A 556 -15.20 -7.26 -34.17
N ALA A 557 -14.00 -7.48 -34.70
CA ALA A 557 -13.71 -7.43 -36.13
C ALA A 557 -14.50 -8.51 -36.87
N ASN A 558 -14.47 -9.74 -36.41
CA ASN A 558 -15.22 -10.84 -37.02
C ASN A 558 -16.74 -10.59 -36.98
N THR A 559 -17.25 -10.05 -35.88
CA THR A 559 -18.64 -9.63 -35.75
C THR A 559 -19.00 -8.55 -36.77
N ASN A 560 -18.15 -7.52 -36.93
CA ASN A 560 -18.39 -6.45 -37.88
C ASN A 560 -18.40 -6.93 -39.34
N VAL A 561 -17.48 -7.85 -39.67
CA VAL A 561 -17.40 -8.46 -41.01
C VAL A 561 -18.66 -9.25 -41.33
N SER A 562 -19.11 -10.14 -40.46
CA SER A 562 -20.26 -11.02 -40.72
C SER A 562 -21.59 -10.26 -40.81
N GLU A 563 -21.79 -9.20 -40.00
CA GLU A 563 -22.98 -8.36 -40.10
C GLU A 563 -23.10 -7.61 -41.45
N ARG A 564 -21.99 -7.45 -42.17
CA ARG A 564 -21.90 -6.68 -43.41
C ARG A 564 -21.63 -7.51 -44.65
N VAL A 565 -21.66 -8.83 -44.54
CA VAL A 565 -21.42 -9.72 -45.69
C VAL A 565 -22.25 -9.32 -46.89
N ARG A 566 -23.53 -8.99 -46.68
CA ARG A 566 -24.43 -8.53 -47.80
C ARG A 566 -24.04 -7.17 -48.36
N GLU A 567 -23.67 -6.21 -47.50
CA GLU A 567 -23.23 -4.88 -48.00
C GLU A 567 -21.94 -5.02 -48.82
N MET A 568 -21.01 -5.87 -48.35
CA MET A 568 -19.77 -6.16 -49.05
C MET A 568 -20.00 -6.94 -50.35
N ALA A 569 -20.89 -7.93 -50.35
CA ALA A 569 -21.29 -8.66 -51.54
C ALA A 569 -21.90 -7.72 -52.59
N THR A 570 -22.76 -6.78 -52.17
CA THR A 570 -23.34 -5.77 -53.03
C THR A 570 -22.28 -4.86 -53.66
N LEU A 571 -21.27 -4.42 -52.84
CA LEU A 571 -20.19 -3.59 -53.36
C LEU A 571 -19.32 -4.36 -54.38
N LYS A 572 -19.03 -5.66 -54.12
CA LYS A 572 -18.28 -6.52 -55.06
C LYS A 572 -19.04 -6.71 -56.35
N VAL A 573 -20.38 -6.91 -56.32
CA VAL A 573 -21.23 -7.01 -57.52
C VAL A 573 -21.29 -5.69 -58.29
N LEU A 574 -21.24 -4.55 -57.63
CA LEU A 574 -21.15 -3.23 -58.23
C LEU A 574 -19.78 -2.91 -58.85
N GLY A 575 -18.81 -3.83 -58.77
CA GLY A 575 -17.51 -3.70 -59.44
C GLY A 575 -16.42 -3.08 -58.57
N PHE A 576 -16.62 -2.94 -57.24
CA PHE A 576 -15.55 -2.49 -56.35
C PHE A 576 -14.48 -3.60 -56.15
N PHE A 577 -13.21 -3.23 -56.17
CA PHE A 577 -12.09 -4.13 -55.95
C PHE A 577 -12.01 -4.57 -54.49
N ASP A 578 -11.48 -5.75 -54.23
CA ASP A 578 -11.30 -6.29 -52.85
C ASP A 578 -10.55 -5.32 -51.94
N ARG A 579 -9.54 -4.62 -52.46
CA ARG A 579 -8.80 -3.59 -51.70
C ARG A 579 -9.67 -2.42 -51.25
N GLU A 580 -10.66 -2.02 -52.05
CA GLU A 580 -11.57 -0.92 -51.70
C GLU A 580 -12.57 -1.35 -50.64
N VAL A 581 -13.05 -2.58 -50.73
CA VAL A 581 -13.91 -3.19 -49.71
C VAL A 581 -13.18 -3.36 -48.39
N HIS A 582 -11.93 -3.83 -48.40
CA HIS A 582 -11.09 -3.91 -47.22
C HIS A 582 -10.86 -2.52 -46.60
N HIS A 583 -10.54 -1.52 -47.41
CA HIS A 583 -10.33 -0.16 -46.94
C HIS A 583 -11.59 0.42 -46.28
N TYR A 584 -12.76 0.13 -46.83
CA TYR A 584 -14.03 0.59 -46.27
C TYR A 584 -14.30 -0.01 -44.87
N VAL A 585 -14.15 -1.34 -44.72
CA VAL A 585 -14.37 -2.05 -43.44
C VAL A 585 -13.32 -1.67 -42.41
N ASN A 586 -12.04 -1.70 -42.81
CA ASN A 586 -10.92 -1.41 -41.92
C ASN A 586 -10.96 0.03 -41.41
N ARG A 587 -11.37 0.99 -42.22
CA ARG A 587 -11.52 2.39 -41.81
C ARG A 587 -12.54 2.57 -40.70
N GLU A 588 -13.66 1.86 -40.75
CA GLU A 588 -14.66 1.93 -39.69
C GLU A 588 -14.12 1.36 -38.39
N MET A 589 -13.46 0.18 -38.45
CA MET A 589 -12.83 -0.44 -37.28
C MET A 589 -11.79 0.48 -36.67
N MET A 590 -10.96 1.16 -37.47
CA MET A 590 -9.98 2.12 -37.00
C MET A 590 -10.63 3.31 -36.28
N ILE A 591 -11.72 3.86 -36.81
CA ILE A 591 -12.45 4.95 -36.16
C ILE A 591 -13.01 4.52 -34.82
N LEU A 592 -13.62 3.32 -34.74
CA LEU A 592 -14.14 2.76 -33.49
C LEU A 592 -13.03 2.50 -32.47
N THR A 593 -11.87 2.00 -32.94
CA THR A 593 -10.71 1.80 -32.10
C THR A 593 -10.18 3.13 -31.55
N VAL A 594 -10.02 4.15 -32.38
CA VAL A 594 -9.58 5.49 -31.92
C VAL A 594 -10.55 6.07 -30.89
N MET A 595 -11.86 5.93 -31.11
CA MET A 595 -12.86 6.36 -30.13
C MET A 595 -12.74 5.58 -28.81
N GLY A 596 -12.49 4.27 -28.90
CA GLY A 596 -12.24 3.41 -27.73
C GLY A 596 -10.98 3.81 -26.97
N VAL A 597 -9.90 4.09 -27.68
CA VAL A 597 -8.64 4.57 -27.09
C VAL A 597 -8.87 5.91 -26.35
N ILE A 598 -9.51 6.90 -27.02
CA ILE A 598 -9.78 8.22 -26.40
C ILE A 598 -10.57 8.10 -25.10
N LEU A 599 -11.54 7.17 -25.03
CA LEU A 599 -12.31 6.93 -23.81
C LEU A 599 -11.56 6.03 -22.81
N GLY A 600 -10.74 5.10 -23.30
CA GLY A 600 -9.98 4.16 -22.49
C GLY A 600 -8.85 4.82 -21.70
N LEU A 601 -8.17 5.82 -22.27
CA LEU A 601 -7.08 6.52 -21.58
C LEU A 601 -7.51 7.16 -20.25
N PRO A 602 -8.55 8.00 -20.16
CA PRO A 602 -9.01 8.56 -18.89
C PRO A 602 -9.62 7.49 -17.97
N LEU A 603 -10.32 6.49 -18.55
CA LEU A 603 -10.86 5.39 -17.77
C LEU A 603 -9.77 4.55 -17.11
N GLY A 604 -8.66 4.30 -17.81
CA GLY A 604 -7.50 3.59 -17.28
C GLY A 604 -6.84 4.31 -16.12
N ARG A 605 -6.71 5.63 -16.19
CA ARG A 605 -6.25 6.44 -15.06
C ARG A 605 -7.18 6.34 -13.85
N LEU A 606 -8.50 6.40 -14.09
CA LEU A 606 -9.49 6.28 -13.03
C LEU A 606 -9.43 4.90 -12.36
N VAL A 607 -9.40 3.83 -13.15
CA VAL A 607 -9.29 2.45 -12.64
C VAL A 607 -7.96 2.24 -11.92
N GLY A 608 -6.85 2.72 -12.49
CA GLY A 608 -5.53 2.68 -11.85
C GLY A 608 -5.52 3.42 -10.52
N GLY A 609 -6.16 4.60 -10.45
CA GLY A 609 -6.31 5.37 -9.21
C GLY A 609 -7.14 4.67 -8.14
N MET A 610 -8.25 4.04 -8.53
CA MET A 610 -9.05 3.25 -7.59
C MET A 610 -8.28 2.03 -7.06
N LEU A 611 -7.46 1.42 -7.91
CA LEU A 611 -6.69 0.25 -7.57
C LEU A 611 -5.52 0.58 -6.64
N THR A 612 -4.79 1.65 -6.90
CA THR A 612 -3.70 2.10 -6.02
C THR A 612 -4.21 2.55 -4.65
N MET A 613 -5.42 3.12 -4.56
CA MET A 613 -6.07 3.37 -3.27
C MET A 613 -6.43 2.08 -2.51
N ALA A 614 -6.62 0.97 -3.21
CA ALA A 614 -6.85 -0.34 -2.59
C ALA A 614 -5.55 -1.02 -2.14
N LEU A 615 -4.39 -0.58 -2.65
CA LEU A 615 -3.07 -1.00 -2.18
C LEU A 615 -2.76 -0.29 -0.86
N ASN A 616 -3.19 -0.88 0.25
CA ASN A 616 -2.90 -0.36 1.58
C ASN A 616 -1.72 -1.13 2.17
N MET A 617 -0.51 -0.60 1.99
CA MET A 617 0.72 -1.16 2.56
C MET A 617 1.14 -0.36 3.78
N PRO A 618 1.57 -1.02 4.86
CA PRO A 618 2.16 -0.34 6.01
C PRO A 618 3.34 0.55 5.57
N SER A 619 3.40 1.74 6.09
CA SER A 619 4.48 2.71 5.84
C SER A 619 4.69 3.13 4.37
N LEU A 620 3.75 2.80 3.46
CA LEU A 620 3.81 3.19 2.05
C LEU A 620 2.51 3.86 1.60
N TYR A 621 2.63 4.94 0.88
CA TYR A 621 1.52 5.62 0.23
C TYR A 621 1.79 5.80 -1.26
N PHE A 622 0.89 5.31 -2.11
CA PHE A 622 1.04 5.38 -3.56
C PHE A 622 0.26 6.58 -4.12
N GLU A 623 1.00 7.56 -4.61
CA GLU A 623 0.42 8.67 -5.35
C GLU A 623 0.32 8.32 -6.83
N VAL A 624 -0.91 8.19 -7.33
CA VAL A 624 -1.17 7.76 -8.70
C VAL A 624 -0.64 8.76 -9.70
N GLU A 625 0.39 8.40 -10.41
CA GLU A 625 0.92 9.16 -11.53
C GLU A 625 0.96 8.28 -12.80
N VAL A 626 0.59 8.88 -13.91
CA VAL A 626 0.69 8.24 -15.22
C VAL A 626 1.53 9.15 -16.12
N LYS A 627 2.69 8.68 -16.51
CA LYS A 627 3.58 9.43 -17.39
C LYS A 627 2.92 9.66 -18.77
N PRO A 628 3.13 10.80 -19.41
CA PRO A 628 2.63 11.04 -20.76
C PRO A 628 3.05 9.95 -21.76
N LEU A 629 4.25 9.39 -21.58
CA LEU A 629 4.76 8.29 -22.40
C LEU A 629 3.91 7.02 -22.26
N SER A 630 3.44 6.70 -21.08
CA SER A 630 2.59 5.52 -20.81
C SER A 630 1.24 5.61 -21.52
N TYR A 631 0.66 6.80 -21.61
CA TYR A 631 -0.54 7.01 -22.44
C TYR A 631 -0.26 6.77 -23.92
N VAL A 632 0.88 7.24 -24.42
CA VAL A 632 1.29 7.02 -25.81
C VAL A 632 1.54 5.53 -26.08
N ILE A 633 2.24 4.85 -25.19
CA ILE A 633 2.50 3.40 -25.29
C ILE A 633 1.19 2.62 -25.32
N ALA A 634 0.25 2.91 -24.40
CA ALA A 634 -1.05 2.24 -24.37
C ALA A 634 -1.86 2.48 -25.66
N ALA A 635 -1.89 3.72 -26.14
CA ALA A 635 -2.58 4.07 -27.38
C ALA A 635 -1.96 3.35 -28.59
N VAL A 636 -0.62 3.38 -28.71
CA VAL A 636 0.10 2.71 -29.81
C VAL A 636 -0.06 1.19 -29.73
N ALA A 637 0.03 0.59 -28.54
CA ALA A 637 -0.18 -0.85 -28.36
C ALA A 637 -1.61 -1.28 -28.77
N THR A 638 -2.63 -0.54 -28.33
CA THR A 638 -4.03 -0.84 -28.74
C THR A 638 -4.23 -0.68 -30.24
N MET A 639 -3.64 0.35 -30.86
CA MET A 639 -3.69 0.55 -32.30
C MET A 639 -2.94 -0.56 -33.06
N ALA A 640 -1.78 -1.00 -32.55
CA ALA A 640 -1.03 -2.10 -33.13
C ALA A 640 -1.82 -3.41 -33.07
N PHE A 641 -2.48 -3.71 -31.95
CA PHE A 641 -3.38 -4.87 -31.85
C PHE A 641 -4.55 -4.77 -32.84
N ALA A 642 -5.14 -3.59 -33.02
CA ALA A 642 -6.20 -3.40 -34.01
C ALA A 642 -5.72 -3.64 -35.44
N LEU A 643 -4.54 -3.15 -35.80
CA LEU A 643 -3.93 -3.40 -37.11
C LEU A 643 -3.61 -4.89 -37.31
N LEU A 644 -3.06 -5.56 -36.28
CA LEU A 644 -2.78 -6.99 -36.33
C LEU A 644 -4.06 -7.81 -36.56
N VAL A 645 -5.14 -7.46 -35.85
CA VAL A 645 -6.45 -8.09 -36.02
C VAL A 645 -6.99 -7.86 -37.42
N GLN A 646 -6.85 -6.66 -38.00
CA GLN A 646 -7.27 -6.37 -39.38
C GLN A 646 -6.51 -7.26 -40.37
N LEU A 647 -5.19 -7.44 -40.18
CA LEU A 647 -4.40 -8.34 -41.02
C LEU A 647 -4.88 -9.81 -40.91
N LEU A 648 -5.28 -10.25 -39.73
CA LEU A 648 -5.82 -11.60 -39.52
C LEU A 648 -7.23 -11.76 -40.10
N THR A 649 -7.98 -10.70 -40.19
CA THR A 649 -9.40 -10.72 -40.65
C THR A 649 -9.52 -10.51 -42.19
N ASN A 650 -8.53 -9.89 -42.83
CA ASN A 650 -8.54 -9.67 -44.29
C ASN A 650 -8.75 -10.94 -45.13
N PRO A 651 -8.10 -12.12 -44.81
CA PRO A 651 -8.36 -13.35 -45.55
C PRO A 651 -9.80 -13.88 -45.41
N VAL A 652 -10.50 -13.52 -44.34
CA VAL A 652 -11.93 -13.86 -44.17
C VAL A 652 -12.80 -13.03 -45.11
N LEU A 653 -12.44 -11.76 -45.32
CA LEU A 653 -13.11 -10.86 -46.27
C LEU A 653 -12.95 -11.31 -47.71
N ASP A 654 -11.80 -11.87 -48.09
CA ASP A 654 -11.52 -12.38 -49.43
C ASP A 654 -12.41 -13.58 -49.79
N ARG A 655 -12.73 -14.43 -48.81
CA ARG A 655 -13.52 -15.65 -48.97
C ARG A 655 -15.03 -15.43 -49.10
N ILE A 656 -15.51 -14.18 -49.04
CA ILE A 656 -16.92 -13.86 -49.18
C ILE A 656 -17.30 -14.02 -50.65
N ASP A 657 -18.13 -15.05 -50.94
CA ASP A 657 -18.72 -15.26 -52.25
C ASP A 657 -19.96 -14.32 -52.45
N PRO A 658 -19.93 -13.39 -53.41
CA PRO A 658 -21.03 -12.46 -53.65
C PRO A 658 -22.32 -13.15 -54.03
N VAL A 659 -22.25 -14.26 -54.78
CA VAL A 659 -23.42 -14.94 -55.33
C VAL A 659 -24.18 -15.69 -54.23
N SER A 660 -23.49 -16.44 -53.39
CA SER A 660 -24.11 -17.17 -52.32
C SER A 660 -24.66 -16.25 -51.23
N SER A 661 -23.95 -15.13 -50.97
CA SER A 661 -24.35 -14.14 -49.94
C SER A 661 -25.62 -13.33 -50.33
N LEU A 662 -25.91 -13.15 -51.62
CA LEU A 662 -27.09 -12.47 -52.09
C LEU A 662 -28.28 -13.44 -52.32
N LYS A 663 -28.02 -14.75 -52.62
CA LYS A 663 -28.99 -15.77 -52.90
C LYS A 663 -29.69 -16.37 -51.67
N SER A 664 -29.20 -16.13 -50.47
CA SER A 664 -29.71 -16.66 -49.18
C SER A 664 -31.01 -15.99 -48.66
N VAL A 665 -31.83 -15.38 -49.55
CA VAL A 665 -33.10 -14.67 -49.22
C VAL A 665 -34.32 -15.30 -49.88
N GLU A 666 -34.19 -16.43 -50.59
CA GLU A 666 -35.35 -17.21 -51.04
C GLU A 666 -35.68 -18.38 -50.09
#